data_04e0e26ae8d1ed259bc65af481d7c776
#
_entry.id   04e0e26ae8d1ed259bc65af481d7c776
#
_cell.length_a   1.000
_cell.length_b   1.000
_cell.length_c   1.000
_cell.angle_alpha   90.00
_cell.angle_beta   90.00
_cell.angle_gamma   90.00
#
_symmetry.space_group_name_H-M   'P 1'
#
loop_
_entity.id
_entity.type
_entity.pdbx_description
1 polymer ?
#
loop_
_entity_poly.entity_id
_entity_poly.type
_entity_poly.pdbx_seq_one_letter_code
_entity_poly.pdbx_strand_id
1 'polypeptide(L)'
;MNNLESIAHVRKNGEECILEQPIWKYESQELIAHRRKSDGAEQALISHLQETSQLAEGFAAKIGLPEIGRILGLLHDFGKASDIYQGYLRSKEGLINPDQDGYVDAHRGEIDHSTAGAQLIYEKLSYSDNAKLILMQFLSLVLASHHSGLIDALTPDGRNNFLRRVTKPGEDTHFMEARAKLAEIEKLLDGILTLAPERVLLEKMSKMKEKEAESQATLSFKHGLLVRFLLSCLLDADRLSTSDFETSENKIVRSYGSYLPWTILIERLEKKFSEFDLETASMDKNSQAYKVNQIRAHVAQACCDFASEPKGIYRLTVPTAGGKTLASLRFALHHAQAHTNDKEKIERIFYIVPYITIIDQNANEVRSILEQQNERDKVVLEHHSNLTPEKESSRHNLLAENWDAPIIFTTQVQFLESLFGAGTRNTRRMHQLANSVIILDEVQTIPIKTTHMFTTALRFLVHDCGSTVLLCTATQPPFEATGNPYRDLNLQSRQHIIKDEEALYKDLKRVDVYDERKPIGWTYPKIADLANRALLKKGSVLIIMNTRTSALEVYREIKARNWTETYHLSTNMCPAHRFDVLNRIKAKLDAHEPVICVSTQLIEAGVNIDFGAVIRALAGLDSIAQSAGRCNRHGLRNSPGSVWIVNPAEENLDPLRDIKIGREKVQTVLDNYNDNPDAYERDRIGLRL
;
A
#
# COMPACT_ATOMS: atom_id res chain seq x y z
N MET A 1 45.57 -10.83 6.37
CA MET A 1 45.43 -12.30 6.65
C MET A 1 44.18 -12.45 7.51
N ASN A 2 43.14 -12.85 6.93
CA ASN A 2 42.17 -13.87 7.36
C ASN A 2 40.94 -13.78 6.47
N ASN A 3 40.77 -14.83 5.70
CA ASN A 3 39.63 -15.12 4.84
C ASN A 3 38.37 -15.19 5.67
N LEU A 4 37.31 -14.50 5.25
CA LEU A 4 35.93 -14.83 5.59
C LEU A 4 35.23 -15.16 4.28
N GLU A 5 35.19 -16.47 3.98
CA GLU A 5 34.32 -17.05 2.95
C GLU A 5 32.86 -16.88 3.43
N SER A 6 32.08 -16.08 2.72
CA SER A 6 30.63 -16.08 2.87
C SER A 6 30.01 -17.03 1.87
N ILE A 7 29.66 -18.23 2.32
CA ILE A 7 28.92 -19.23 1.54
C ILE A 7 27.43 -18.89 1.61
N ALA A 8 26.84 -18.56 0.48
CA ALA A 8 25.38 -18.45 0.35
C ALA A 8 24.82 -19.85 0.00
N HIS A 9 24.08 -20.46 0.94
CA HIS A 9 23.40 -21.73 0.70
C HIS A 9 22.01 -21.50 0.09
N VAL A 10 21.80 -21.95 -1.14
CA VAL A 10 20.49 -22.07 -1.77
C VAL A 10 20.15 -23.55 -1.90
N ARG A 11 19.10 -24.01 -1.20
CA ARG A 11 18.61 -25.39 -1.33
C ARG A 11 17.67 -25.51 -2.53
N LYS A 12 17.99 -26.37 -3.47
CA LYS A 12 17.10 -26.82 -4.53
C LYS A 12 17.06 -28.35 -4.50
N ASN A 13 15.86 -28.90 -4.29
CA ASN A 13 15.57 -30.35 -4.33
C ASN A 13 16.38 -31.26 -3.36
N GLY A 14 16.73 -30.76 -2.17
CA GLY A 14 17.35 -31.63 -1.14
C GLY A 14 18.84 -31.88 -1.31
N GLU A 15 19.48 -31.37 -2.35
CA GLU A 15 20.93 -31.42 -2.54
C GLU A 15 21.55 -30.03 -2.40
N GLU A 16 22.67 -29.94 -1.66
CA GLU A 16 23.47 -28.73 -1.56
C GLU A 16 24.24 -28.50 -2.85
N CYS A 17 23.84 -27.50 -3.63
CA CYS A 17 24.69 -27.02 -4.73
C CYS A 17 25.59 -25.90 -4.21
N ILE A 18 26.86 -26.16 -4.13
CA ILE A 18 27.91 -25.15 -3.91
C ILE A 18 28.13 -24.44 -5.24
N LEU A 19 27.67 -23.20 -5.36
CA LEU A 19 28.06 -22.34 -6.47
C LEU A 19 29.43 -21.75 -6.15
N GLU A 20 30.48 -22.32 -6.76
CA GLU A 20 31.79 -21.68 -6.74
C GLU A 20 31.69 -20.31 -7.45
N GLN A 21 31.92 -19.25 -6.72
CA GLN A 21 32.04 -17.91 -7.30
C GLN A 21 33.38 -17.79 -8.01
N PRO A 22 33.45 -17.34 -9.25
CA PRO A 22 34.71 -17.05 -9.90
C PRO A 22 35.39 -15.85 -9.23
N ILE A 23 36.52 -16.08 -8.59
CA ILE A 23 37.40 -15.03 -8.04
C ILE A 23 38.14 -14.40 -9.22
N TRP A 24 37.75 -13.17 -9.58
CA TRP A 24 38.44 -12.40 -10.62
C TRP A 24 39.49 -11.49 -9.99
N LYS A 25 40.75 -11.65 -10.32
CA LYS A 25 41.83 -10.70 -10.03
C LYS A 25 42.03 -9.78 -11.22
N TYR A 26 41.93 -8.48 -11.02
CA TYR A 26 42.28 -7.44 -11.99
C TYR A 26 43.33 -6.48 -11.45
N GLU A 27 44.40 -6.31 -12.23
CA GLU A 27 45.38 -5.22 -12.15
C GLU A 27 45.11 -4.25 -13.32
N SER A 28 44.19 -3.27 -13.16
CA SER A 28 44.09 -2.06 -13.92
C SER A 28 43.44 -1.02 -12.99
N GLN A 29 43.72 0.29 -13.19
CA GLN A 29 43.16 1.35 -12.34
C GLN A 29 41.67 1.10 -12.09
N GLU A 30 41.33 0.76 -10.85
CA GLU A 30 39.96 0.33 -10.52
C GLU A 30 38.99 1.46 -10.78
N LEU A 31 38.00 1.21 -11.67
CA LEU A 31 36.87 2.09 -11.87
C LEU A 31 35.98 2.06 -10.60
N ILE A 32 35.69 3.23 -10.07
CA ILE A 32 34.99 3.39 -8.79
C ILE A 32 33.50 3.66 -9.06
N ALA A 33 32.61 2.93 -8.37
CA ALA A 33 31.16 3.21 -8.34
C ALA A 33 30.81 4.21 -7.23
N HIS A 34 31.30 3.94 -6.02
CA HIS A 34 31.05 4.73 -4.80
C HIS A 34 32.29 4.77 -3.92
N ARG A 35 32.37 5.83 -3.09
CA ARG A 35 33.39 5.95 -2.05
C ARG A 35 32.72 6.21 -0.72
N ARG A 36 33.02 5.38 0.28
CA ARG A 36 32.47 5.48 1.62
C ARG A 36 33.07 6.66 2.37
N LYS A 37 32.22 7.53 2.89
CA LYS A 37 32.66 8.75 3.58
C LYS A 37 33.35 8.51 4.92
N SER A 38 33.01 7.42 5.61
CA SER A 38 33.49 7.15 6.96
C SER A 38 34.97 6.74 7.02
N ASP A 39 35.46 5.99 6.05
CA ASP A 39 36.81 5.42 6.02
C ASP A 39 37.52 5.57 4.66
N GLY A 40 36.85 6.16 3.67
CA GLY A 40 37.41 6.34 2.33
C GLY A 40 37.47 5.07 1.49
N ALA A 41 36.88 3.96 1.92
CA ALA A 41 36.82 2.71 1.13
C ALA A 41 36.12 2.93 -0.21
N GLU A 42 36.61 2.30 -1.26
CA GLU A 42 36.11 2.40 -2.63
C GLU A 42 35.39 1.12 -3.05
N GLN A 43 34.19 1.24 -3.63
CA GLN A 43 33.48 0.15 -4.26
C GLN A 43 33.84 0.11 -5.74
N ALA A 44 34.43 -0.99 -6.20
CA ALA A 44 34.71 -1.17 -7.61
C ALA A 44 33.42 -1.16 -8.45
N LEU A 45 33.44 -0.49 -9.60
CA LEU A 45 32.26 -0.36 -10.47
C LEU A 45 31.75 -1.75 -10.93
N ILE A 46 32.63 -2.64 -11.32
CA ILE A 46 32.27 -3.99 -11.76
C ILE A 46 31.56 -4.76 -10.64
N SER A 47 32.08 -4.69 -9.41
CA SER A 47 31.45 -5.34 -8.24
C SER A 47 30.04 -4.77 -8.00
N HIS A 48 29.88 -3.45 -8.04
CA HIS A 48 28.56 -2.80 -7.90
C HIS A 48 27.57 -3.23 -8.98
N LEU A 49 27.98 -3.27 -10.25
CA LEU A 49 27.13 -3.73 -11.36
C LEU A 49 26.72 -5.19 -11.19
N GLN A 50 27.63 -6.06 -10.75
CA GLN A 50 27.35 -7.48 -10.52
C GLN A 50 26.42 -7.70 -9.32
N GLU A 51 26.66 -7.03 -8.19
CA GLU A 51 25.79 -7.08 -7.01
C GLU A 51 24.37 -6.59 -7.35
N THR A 52 24.26 -5.44 -8.02
CA THR A 52 22.97 -4.90 -8.46
C THR A 52 22.28 -5.84 -9.43
N SER A 53 23.04 -6.50 -10.32
CA SER A 53 22.54 -7.51 -11.27
C SER A 53 21.93 -8.70 -10.55
N GLN A 54 22.61 -9.27 -9.55
CA GLN A 54 22.12 -10.41 -8.76
C GLN A 54 20.86 -10.07 -7.97
N LEU A 55 20.82 -8.89 -7.33
CA LEU A 55 19.63 -8.43 -6.59
C LEU A 55 18.44 -8.20 -7.53
N ALA A 56 18.66 -7.53 -8.67
CA ALA A 56 17.60 -7.27 -9.65
C ALA A 56 17.09 -8.56 -10.32
N GLU A 57 17.98 -9.53 -10.58
CA GLU A 57 17.63 -10.89 -11.01
C GLU A 57 16.67 -11.56 -10.04
N GLY A 58 17.02 -11.58 -8.74
CA GLY A 58 16.18 -12.15 -7.68
C GLY A 58 14.80 -11.47 -7.57
N PHE A 59 14.76 -10.14 -7.70
CA PHE A 59 13.50 -9.40 -7.64
C PHE A 59 12.62 -9.65 -8.88
N ALA A 60 13.19 -9.66 -10.07
CA ALA A 60 12.47 -9.92 -11.31
C ALA A 60 12.06 -11.39 -11.46
N ALA A 61 12.76 -12.31 -10.80
CA ALA A 61 12.41 -13.73 -10.74
C ALA A 61 11.02 -13.97 -10.11
N LYS A 62 10.56 -13.07 -9.21
CA LYS A 62 9.21 -13.12 -8.62
C LYS A 62 8.08 -13.14 -9.65
N ILE A 63 8.33 -12.55 -10.82
CA ILE A 63 7.38 -12.51 -11.94
C ILE A 63 7.85 -13.33 -13.16
N GLY A 64 8.89 -14.16 -13.00
CA GLY A 64 9.42 -15.04 -14.04
C GLY A 64 10.30 -14.36 -15.08
N LEU A 65 10.94 -13.22 -14.74
CA LEU A 65 11.80 -12.43 -15.65
C LEU A 65 13.25 -12.23 -15.12
N PRO A 66 13.93 -13.27 -14.57
CA PRO A 66 15.23 -13.08 -13.92
C PRO A 66 16.29 -12.52 -14.85
N GLU A 67 16.38 -12.99 -16.11
CA GLU A 67 17.39 -12.55 -17.06
C GLU A 67 17.24 -11.05 -17.40
N ILE A 68 16.00 -10.54 -17.43
CA ILE A 68 15.74 -9.12 -17.65
C ILE A 68 16.23 -8.30 -16.46
N GLY A 69 15.93 -8.73 -15.23
CA GLY A 69 16.48 -8.11 -14.03
C GLY A 69 17.99 -8.08 -14.04
N ARG A 70 18.62 -9.20 -14.40
CA ARG A 70 20.08 -9.35 -14.52
C ARG A 70 20.69 -8.35 -15.50
N ILE A 71 20.11 -8.20 -16.71
CA ILE A 71 20.57 -7.23 -17.72
C ILE A 71 20.44 -5.80 -17.18
N LEU A 72 19.32 -5.45 -16.56
CA LEU A 72 19.07 -4.11 -16.02
C LEU A 72 20.11 -3.74 -14.97
N GLY A 73 20.42 -4.62 -14.02
CA GLY A 73 21.42 -4.39 -13.00
C GLY A 73 22.85 -4.27 -13.57
N LEU A 74 23.21 -5.07 -14.58
CA LEU A 74 24.53 -4.97 -15.23
C LEU A 74 24.76 -3.64 -15.94
N LEU A 75 23.71 -2.99 -16.45
CA LEU A 75 23.86 -1.87 -17.39
C LEU A 75 23.43 -0.52 -16.82
N HIS A 76 22.81 -0.45 -15.62
CA HIS A 76 22.22 0.79 -15.14
C HIS A 76 23.21 1.94 -15.02
N ASP A 77 24.41 1.67 -14.52
CA ASP A 77 25.49 2.59 -14.29
C ASP A 77 26.68 2.42 -15.24
N PHE A 78 26.45 1.83 -16.42
CA PHE A 78 27.47 1.57 -17.43
C PHE A 78 28.29 2.82 -17.80
N GLY A 79 27.66 3.99 -17.86
CA GLY A 79 28.30 5.26 -18.15
C GLY A 79 29.26 5.78 -17.08
N LYS A 80 29.23 5.23 -15.86
CA LYS A 80 30.19 5.57 -14.80
C LYS A 80 31.63 5.20 -15.16
N ALA A 81 31.83 4.31 -16.14
CA ALA A 81 33.17 3.93 -16.61
C ALA A 81 33.90 5.04 -17.39
N SER A 82 33.24 6.09 -17.83
CA SER A 82 33.87 7.21 -18.56
C SER A 82 34.88 7.98 -17.71
N ASP A 83 35.93 8.49 -18.34
CA ASP A 83 36.99 9.27 -17.64
C ASP A 83 36.42 10.52 -17.01
N ILE A 84 35.49 11.17 -17.69
CA ILE A 84 34.84 12.36 -17.14
C ILE A 84 34.05 12.07 -15.87
N TYR A 85 33.34 10.94 -15.83
CA TYR A 85 32.60 10.57 -14.62
C TYR A 85 33.54 10.14 -13.49
N GLN A 86 34.58 9.38 -13.80
CA GLN A 86 35.61 8.98 -12.83
C GLN A 86 36.36 10.21 -12.30
N GLY A 87 36.70 11.16 -13.16
CA GLY A 87 37.28 12.46 -12.78
C GLY A 87 36.33 13.25 -11.85
N TYR A 88 35.06 13.37 -12.22
CA TYR A 88 34.05 14.02 -11.39
C TYR A 88 33.94 13.39 -10.01
N LEU A 89 33.83 12.04 -9.95
CA LEU A 89 33.69 11.32 -8.68
C LEU A 89 34.91 11.57 -7.77
N ARG A 90 36.12 11.45 -8.32
CA ARG A 90 37.37 11.69 -7.59
C ARG A 90 37.56 13.15 -7.17
N SER A 91 37.17 14.11 -8.02
CA SER A 91 37.19 15.55 -7.70
C SER A 91 36.24 15.89 -6.57
N LYS A 92 35.02 15.37 -6.65
CA LYS A 92 33.97 15.57 -5.62
C LYS A 92 34.36 15.02 -4.25
N GLU A 93 35.09 13.90 -4.22
CA GLU A 93 35.56 13.25 -3.00
C GLU A 93 36.94 13.78 -2.54
N GLY A 94 37.48 14.84 -3.19
CA GLY A 94 38.74 15.50 -2.82
C GLY A 94 40.01 14.67 -3.10
N LEU A 95 39.90 13.67 -3.99
CA LEU A 95 41.05 12.86 -4.42
C LEU A 95 41.87 13.54 -5.52
N ILE A 96 41.25 14.44 -6.27
CA ILE A 96 41.89 15.29 -7.29
C ILE A 96 41.58 16.73 -6.92
N ASN A 97 42.63 17.56 -6.82
CA ASN A 97 42.51 18.98 -6.53
C ASN A 97 42.29 19.81 -7.82
N PRO A 98 41.70 21.03 -7.72
CA PRO A 98 41.41 21.86 -8.89
C PRO A 98 42.60 22.14 -9.84
N ASP A 99 43.82 22.10 -9.34
CA ASP A 99 45.03 22.37 -10.11
C ASP A 99 45.65 21.09 -10.72
N GLN A 100 45.01 19.93 -10.60
CA GLN A 100 45.53 18.66 -11.09
C GLN A 100 44.84 18.22 -12.38
N ASP A 101 45.56 17.52 -13.25
CA ASP A 101 45.02 16.92 -14.45
C ASP A 101 43.91 15.91 -14.09
N GLY A 102 42.78 15.95 -14.82
CA GLY A 102 41.61 15.08 -14.58
C GLY A 102 40.62 15.65 -13.57
N TYR A 103 40.85 16.88 -13.03
CA TYR A 103 39.81 17.56 -12.22
C TYR A 103 38.61 17.93 -13.08
N VAL A 104 37.41 17.59 -12.57
CA VAL A 104 36.13 17.88 -13.22
C VAL A 104 35.25 18.68 -12.26
N ASP A 105 35.04 19.97 -12.61
CA ASP A 105 34.08 20.83 -11.90
C ASP A 105 32.69 20.68 -12.51
N ALA A 106 31.89 19.81 -11.93
CA ALA A 106 30.54 19.59 -12.36
C ALA A 106 29.58 19.38 -11.16
N HIS A 107 28.34 19.82 -11.32
CA HIS A 107 27.33 19.59 -10.33
C HIS A 107 26.67 18.20 -10.49
N ARG A 108 26.01 17.74 -9.43
CA ARG A 108 25.31 16.46 -9.44
C ARG A 108 24.25 16.42 -10.55
N GLY A 109 24.38 15.48 -11.49
CA GLY A 109 23.45 15.28 -12.59
C GLY A 109 23.80 16.01 -13.90
N GLU A 110 24.90 16.74 -13.95
CA GLU A 110 25.40 17.36 -15.19
C GLU A 110 26.05 16.35 -16.12
N ILE A 111 26.69 15.31 -15.58
CA ILE A 111 27.30 14.25 -16.39
C ILE A 111 26.30 13.11 -16.56
N ASP A 112 25.89 12.82 -17.81
CA ASP A 112 24.96 11.76 -18.15
C ASP A 112 25.67 10.39 -18.16
N HIS A 113 25.52 9.64 -17.10
CA HIS A 113 26.02 8.27 -16.98
C HIS A 113 24.91 7.20 -17.12
N SER A 114 23.65 7.63 -17.04
CA SER A 114 22.48 6.72 -17.06
C SER A 114 22.04 6.29 -18.46
N THR A 115 22.45 7.03 -19.49
CA THR A 115 21.99 6.78 -20.87
C THR A 115 22.86 5.75 -21.58
N ALA A 116 24.14 5.64 -21.25
CA ALA A 116 25.08 4.77 -21.96
C ALA A 116 24.67 3.28 -21.99
N GLY A 117 24.16 2.72 -20.87
CA GLY A 117 23.64 1.37 -20.83
C GLY A 117 22.40 1.17 -21.72
N ALA A 118 21.52 2.17 -21.78
CA ALA A 118 20.36 2.16 -22.67
C ALA A 118 20.78 2.23 -24.15
N GLN A 119 21.81 2.99 -24.47
CA GLN A 119 22.38 3.09 -25.83
C GLN A 119 23.00 1.76 -26.26
N LEU A 120 23.69 1.05 -25.37
CA LEU A 120 24.26 -0.27 -25.69
C LEU A 120 23.16 -1.27 -26.10
N ILE A 121 22.07 -1.33 -25.36
CA ILE A 121 20.93 -2.20 -25.70
C ILE A 121 20.26 -1.73 -27.01
N TYR A 122 20.07 -0.43 -27.18
CA TYR A 122 19.48 0.13 -28.38
C TYR A 122 20.33 -0.22 -29.61
N GLU A 123 21.64 -0.06 -29.57
CA GLU A 123 22.55 -0.39 -30.68
C GLU A 123 22.52 -1.89 -30.99
N LYS A 124 22.60 -2.75 -29.96
CA LYS A 124 22.66 -4.21 -30.17
C LYS A 124 21.36 -4.80 -30.74
N LEU A 125 20.20 -4.22 -30.43
CA LEU A 125 18.90 -4.85 -30.72
C LEU A 125 18.02 -4.08 -31.69
N SER A 126 18.33 -2.81 -32.08
CA SER A 126 17.48 -1.97 -32.93
C SER A 126 17.27 -2.50 -34.36
N TYR A 127 18.16 -3.33 -34.85
CA TYR A 127 18.07 -3.94 -36.20
C TYR A 127 17.69 -5.43 -36.14
N SER A 128 17.08 -5.86 -35.05
CA SER A 128 16.68 -7.25 -34.82
C SER A 128 15.19 -7.49 -35.19
N ASP A 129 14.72 -8.69 -34.91
CA ASP A 129 13.31 -9.06 -35.04
C ASP A 129 12.40 -8.31 -34.04
N ASN A 130 11.07 -8.38 -34.26
CA ASN A 130 10.11 -7.68 -33.43
C ASN A 130 10.18 -8.05 -31.93
N ALA A 131 10.56 -9.29 -31.62
CA ALA A 131 10.67 -9.73 -30.23
C ALA A 131 11.81 -9.01 -29.50
N LYS A 132 12.96 -8.92 -30.14
CA LYS A 132 14.12 -8.20 -29.64
C LYS A 132 13.91 -6.69 -29.61
N LEU A 133 13.15 -6.14 -30.57
CA LEU A 133 12.77 -4.72 -30.55
C LEU A 133 11.90 -4.39 -29.32
N ILE A 134 10.97 -5.26 -28.96
CA ILE A 134 10.16 -5.08 -27.74
C ILE A 134 11.05 -5.16 -26.49
N LEU A 135 11.93 -6.18 -26.41
CA LEU A 135 12.89 -6.30 -25.31
C LEU A 135 13.76 -5.03 -25.20
N MET A 136 14.30 -4.54 -26.32
CA MET A 136 15.09 -3.32 -26.39
C MET A 136 14.34 -2.13 -25.81
N GLN A 137 13.06 -1.92 -26.20
CA GLN A 137 12.25 -0.81 -25.70
C GLN A 137 12.05 -0.91 -24.18
N PHE A 138 11.74 -2.10 -23.65
CA PHE A 138 11.58 -2.30 -22.20
C PHE A 138 12.86 -1.99 -21.44
N LEU A 139 13.98 -2.60 -21.84
CA LEU A 139 15.26 -2.45 -21.17
C LEU A 139 15.76 -1.00 -21.24
N SER A 140 15.78 -0.41 -22.44
CA SER A 140 16.29 0.96 -22.60
C SER A 140 15.44 2.00 -21.88
N LEU A 141 14.10 1.81 -21.83
CA LEU A 141 13.20 2.71 -21.11
C LEU A 141 13.47 2.66 -19.59
N VAL A 142 13.64 1.46 -19.02
CA VAL A 142 13.95 1.28 -17.61
C VAL A 142 15.32 1.87 -17.27
N LEU A 143 16.35 1.55 -18.07
CA LEU A 143 17.72 2.06 -17.88
C LEU A 143 17.76 3.59 -17.94
N ALA A 144 17.11 4.21 -18.94
CA ALA A 144 17.07 5.67 -19.06
C ALA A 144 16.26 6.36 -17.96
N SER A 145 15.45 5.62 -17.20
CA SER A 145 14.54 6.15 -16.19
C SER A 145 15.04 6.04 -14.75
N HIS A 146 16.09 5.27 -14.47
CA HIS A 146 16.41 4.86 -13.09
C HIS A 146 16.78 6.01 -12.14
N HIS A 147 17.25 7.15 -12.63
CA HIS A 147 17.53 8.33 -11.81
C HIS A 147 16.33 9.30 -11.67
N SER A 148 15.49 9.42 -12.70
CA SER A 148 14.41 10.42 -12.76
C SER A 148 13.02 9.86 -12.40
N GLY A 149 12.87 8.55 -12.31
CA GLY A 149 11.58 7.85 -12.38
C GLY A 149 11.18 7.61 -13.84
N LEU A 150 10.13 6.79 -14.03
CA LEU A 150 9.68 6.38 -15.36
C LEU A 150 9.37 7.61 -16.22
N ILE A 151 10.14 7.77 -17.31
CA ILE A 151 9.97 8.88 -18.24
C ILE A 151 8.78 8.63 -19.17
N ASP A 152 8.11 9.70 -19.59
CA ASP A 152 7.11 9.64 -20.65
C ASP A 152 7.81 9.36 -21.99
N ALA A 153 7.65 8.16 -22.52
CA ALA A 153 8.25 7.79 -23.81
C ALA A 153 7.76 8.71 -24.94
N LEU A 154 6.46 9.03 -24.92
CA LEU A 154 5.82 10.04 -25.77
C LEU A 154 5.17 11.09 -24.87
N THR A 155 5.49 12.35 -25.08
CA THR A 155 4.85 13.47 -24.39
C THR A 155 3.48 13.79 -24.97
N PRO A 156 2.58 14.49 -24.23
CA PRO A 156 1.26 14.89 -24.76
C PRO A 156 1.32 15.74 -26.04
N ASP A 157 2.41 16.47 -26.25
CA ASP A 157 2.68 17.26 -27.47
C ASP A 157 3.37 16.45 -28.59
N GLY A 158 3.46 15.12 -28.43
CA GLY A 158 3.93 14.20 -29.47
C GLY A 158 5.45 14.07 -29.61
N ARG A 159 6.25 14.67 -28.70
CA ARG A 159 7.70 14.48 -28.70
C ARG A 159 8.06 13.09 -28.23
N ASN A 160 8.97 12.43 -28.96
CA ASN A 160 9.51 11.11 -28.58
C ASN A 160 10.72 11.28 -27.65
N ASN A 161 10.47 11.30 -26.35
CA ASN A 161 11.52 11.42 -25.33
C ASN A 161 12.39 10.14 -25.24
N PHE A 162 11.81 8.98 -25.49
CA PHE A 162 12.55 7.73 -25.52
C PHE A 162 13.65 7.78 -26.59
N LEU A 163 13.25 8.05 -27.85
CA LEU A 163 14.18 8.10 -28.95
C LEU A 163 15.26 9.19 -28.72
N ARG A 164 14.84 10.39 -28.31
CA ARG A 164 15.78 11.47 -27.97
C ARG A 164 16.80 11.05 -26.91
N ARG A 165 16.44 10.19 -25.98
CA ARG A 165 17.33 9.72 -24.91
C ARG A 165 18.34 8.71 -25.45
N VAL A 166 17.88 7.68 -26.16
CA VAL A 166 18.76 6.60 -26.65
C VAL A 166 19.60 6.99 -27.87
N THR A 167 19.25 8.06 -28.59
CA THR A 167 20.02 8.59 -29.72
C THR A 167 20.79 9.87 -29.40
N LYS A 168 21.03 10.18 -28.13
CA LYS A 168 21.91 11.27 -27.74
C LYS A 168 23.30 11.08 -28.37
N PRO A 169 24.01 12.19 -28.76
CA PRO A 169 25.38 12.08 -29.23
C PRO A 169 26.25 11.33 -28.24
N GLY A 170 27.11 10.46 -28.75
CA GLY A 170 28.02 9.67 -27.92
C GLY A 170 29.01 10.51 -27.13
N GLU A 171 29.29 11.74 -27.58
CA GLU A 171 30.09 12.75 -26.88
C GLU A 171 29.40 13.21 -25.57
N ASP A 172 28.05 13.36 -25.56
CA ASP A 172 27.28 13.77 -24.39
C ASP A 172 27.13 12.66 -23.34
N THR A 173 27.21 11.38 -23.77
CA THR A 173 26.97 10.20 -22.92
C THR A 173 28.24 9.43 -22.62
N HIS A 174 29.37 9.79 -23.27
CA HIS A 174 30.66 9.11 -23.17
C HIS A 174 30.55 7.59 -23.43
N PHE A 175 29.58 7.20 -24.26
CA PHE A 175 29.21 5.80 -24.50
C PHE A 175 30.36 4.95 -25.03
N MET A 176 31.08 5.42 -26.08
CA MET A 176 32.17 4.65 -26.70
C MET A 176 33.34 4.40 -25.74
N GLU A 177 33.63 5.37 -24.91
CA GLU A 177 34.67 5.27 -23.88
C GLU A 177 34.30 4.25 -22.79
N ALA A 178 33.07 4.36 -22.25
CA ALA A 178 32.55 3.43 -21.27
C ALA A 178 32.52 1.99 -21.82
N ARG A 179 32.12 1.81 -23.07
CA ARG A 179 32.10 0.53 -23.77
C ARG A 179 33.50 -0.10 -23.89
N ALA A 180 34.51 0.70 -24.24
CA ALA A 180 35.88 0.21 -24.37
C ALA A 180 36.44 -0.31 -23.04
N LYS A 181 36.06 0.32 -21.90
CA LYS A 181 36.51 -0.08 -20.55
C LYS A 181 35.71 -1.24 -19.95
N LEU A 182 34.47 -1.45 -20.37
CA LEU A 182 33.56 -2.47 -19.84
C LEU A 182 33.27 -3.59 -20.85
N ALA A 183 34.26 -3.95 -21.67
CA ALA A 183 34.12 -5.06 -22.66
C ALA A 183 33.71 -6.39 -22.02
N GLU A 184 34.03 -6.62 -20.76
CA GLU A 184 33.61 -7.84 -20.03
C GLU A 184 32.15 -7.82 -19.66
N ILE A 185 31.61 -6.67 -19.26
CA ILE A 185 30.16 -6.51 -19.02
C ILE A 185 29.40 -6.75 -20.33
N GLU A 186 29.93 -6.29 -21.46
CA GLU A 186 29.33 -6.55 -22.77
C GLU A 186 29.34 -8.04 -23.12
N LYS A 187 30.40 -8.79 -22.81
CA LYS A 187 30.46 -10.26 -23.00
C LYS A 187 29.45 -10.99 -22.10
N LEU A 188 29.28 -10.55 -20.84
CA LEU A 188 28.25 -11.07 -19.94
C LEU A 188 26.85 -10.85 -20.50
N LEU A 189 26.59 -9.64 -20.99
CA LEU A 189 25.34 -9.29 -21.67
C LEU A 189 25.08 -10.23 -22.86
N ASP A 190 26.06 -10.42 -23.74
CA ASP A 190 25.93 -11.29 -24.89
C ASP A 190 25.60 -12.74 -24.46
N GLY A 191 26.23 -13.24 -23.39
CA GLY A 191 25.90 -14.53 -22.78
C GLY A 191 24.44 -14.61 -22.31
N ILE A 192 23.91 -13.57 -21.66
CA ILE A 192 22.51 -13.54 -21.21
C ILE A 192 21.57 -13.48 -22.41
N LEU A 193 21.88 -12.72 -23.44
CA LEU A 193 21.05 -12.61 -24.63
C LEU A 193 20.92 -13.94 -25.39
N THR A 194 21.89 -14.88 -25.26
CA THR A 194 21.76 -16.24 -25.81
C THR A 194 20.66 -17.08 -25.15
N LEU A 195 20.21 -16.71 -23.93
CA LEU A 195 19.10 -17.35 -23.23
C LEU A 195 17.73 -16.95 -23.76
N ALA A 196 17.69 -16.09 -24.79
CA ALA A 196 16.47 -15.59 -25.44
C ALA A 196 15.45 -14.93 -24.48
N PRO A 197 15.87 -13.94 -23.66
CA PRO A 197 14.98 -13.27 -22.70
C PRO A 197 13.78 -12.57 -23.38
N GLU A 198 13.89 -12.21 -24.67
CA GLU A 198 12.80 -11.69 -25.48
C GLU A 198 11.61 -12.66 -25.59
N ARG A 199 11.87 -13.95 -25.66
CA ARG A 199 10.80 -14.98 -25.75
C ARG A 199 10.05 -15.08 -24.43
N VAL A 200 10.77 -15.06 -23.30
CA VAL A 200 10.17 -15.09 -21.96
C VAL A 200 9.31 -13.85 -21.72
N LEU A 201 9.81 -12.67 -22.14
CA LEU A 201 9.05 -11.41 -22.05
C LEU A 201 7.76 -11.48 -22.88
N LEU A 202 7.84 -11.92 -24.14
CA LEU A 202 6.67 -12.02 -25.01
C LEU A 202 5.65 -13.05 -24.49
N GLU A 203 6.10 -14.18 -23.98
CA GLU A 203 5.24 -15.17 -23.35
C GLU A 203 4.51 -14.56 -22.13
N LYS A 204 5.23 -13.82 -21.28
CA LYS A 204 4.64 -13.09 -20.16
C LYS A 204 3.61 -12.08 -20.65
N MET A 205 3.94 -11.24 -21.61
CA MET A 205 3.03 -10.23 -22.18
C MET A 205 1.80 -10.86 -22.82
N SER A 206 1.92 -11.99 -23.50
CA SER A 206 0.77 -12.68 -24.10
C SER A 206 -0.19 -13.24 -23.06
N LYS A 207 0.33 -13.75 -21.93
CA LYS A 207 -0.48 -14.25 -20.79
C LYS A 207 -1.20 -13.12 -20.04
N MET A 208 -0.74 -11.89 -20.15
CA MET A 208 -1.40 -10.72 -19.51
C MET A 208 -2.77 -10.39 -20.12
N LYS A 209 -3.07 -10.89 -21.31
CA LYS A 209 -4.38 -10.74 -21.94
C LYS A 209 -5.36 -11.76 -21.34
N GLU A 210 -6.19 -11.32 -20.40
CA GLU A 210 -7.13 -12.20 -19.69
C GLU A 210 -8.37 -12.60 -20.49
N LYS A 211 -8.81 -11.72 -21.41
CA LYS A 211 -10.04 -11.92 -22.22
C LYS A 211 -9.79 -11.47 -23.66
N GLU A 212 -10.36 -12.18 -24.62
CA GLU A 212 -10.28 -11.78 -26.04
C GLU A 212 -10.79 -10.35 -26.28
N ALA A 213 -11.82 -9.94 -25.55
CA ALA A 213 -12.44 -8.62 -25.66
C ALA A 213 -11.74 -7.53 -24.81
N GLU A 214 -10.59 -7.81 -24.18
CA GLU A 214 -9.85 -6.80 -23.44
C GLU A 214 -9.34 -5.69 -24.37
N SER A 215 -9.57 -4.41 -24.00
CA SER A 215 -9.18 -3.29 -24.86
C SER A 215 -7.66 -3.18 -24.97
N GLN A 216 -7.17 -2.76 -26.13
CA GLN A 216 -5.74 -2.50 -26.33
C GLN A 216 -5.19 -1.49 -25.33
N ALA A 217 -5.99 -0.50 -24.92
CA ALA A 217 -5.60 0.48 -23.92
C ALA A 217 -5.37 -0.17 -22.54
N THR A 218 -6.22 -1.12 -22.12
CA THR A 218 -6.04 -1.85 -20.87
C THR A 218 -4.78 -2.72 -20.90
N LEU A 219 -4.55 -3.41 -22.02
CA LEU A 219 -3.34 -4.23 -22.19
C LEU A 219 -2.07 -3.37 -22.20
N SER A 220 -2.08 -2.24 -22.91
CA SER A 220 -0.96 -1.28 -22.90
C SER A 220 -0.69 -0.73 -21.50
N PHE A 221 -1.74 -0.49 -20.70
CA PHE A 221 -1.59 -0.06 -19.32
C PHE A 221 -0.93 -1.15 -18.44
N LYS A 222 -1.32 -2.42 -18.60
CA LYS A 222 -0.66 -3.55 -17.93
C LYS A 222 0.82 -3.66 -18.33
N HIS A 223 1.16 -3.47 -19.60
CA HIS A 223 2.56 -3.44 -20.04
C HIS A 223 3.32 -2.28 -19.38
N GLY A 224 2.69 -1.11 -19.21
CA GLY A 224 3.26 0.00 -18.45
C GLY A 224 3.53 -0.36 -16.98
N LEU A 225 2.63 -1.11 -16.34
CA LEU A 225 2.85 -1.63 -14.99
C LEU A 225 4.01 -2.63 -14.93
N LEU A 226 4.18 -3.46 -15.98
CA LEU A 226 5.31 -4.38 -16.07
C LEU A 226 6.65 -3.64 -16.19
N VAL A 227 6.73 -2.61 -17.04
CA VAL A 227 7.92 -1.75 -17.14
C VAL A 227 8.23 -1.09 -15.81
N ARG A 228 7.21 -0.58 -15.12
CA ARG A 228 7.34 0.03 -13.81
C ARG A 228 7.80 -0.97 -12.73
N PHE A 229 7.32 -2.21 -12.80
CA PHE A 229 7.76 -3.28 -11.92
C PHE A 229 9.26 -3.57 -12.10
N LEU A 230 9.72 -3.68 -13.34
CA LEU A 230 11.14 -3.88 -13.66
C LEU A 230 11.99 -2.68 -13.20
N LEU A 231 11.50 -1.47 -13.37
CA LEU A 231 12.15 -0.27 -12.82
C LEU A 231 12.23 -0.34 -11.28
N SER A 232 11.19 -0.83 -10.62
CA SER A 232 11.19 -1.03 -9.16
C SER A 232 12.27 -2.03 -8.74
N CYS A 233 12.43 -3.14 -9.46
CA CYS A 233 13.48 -4.12 -9.20
C CYS A 233 14.88 -3.50 -9.30
N LEU A 234 15.13 -2.73 -10.35
CA LEU A 234 16.41 -2.05 -10.55
C LEU A 234 16.69 -1.01 -9.47
N LEU A 235 15.70 -0.14 -9.17
CA LEU A 235 15.86 0.93 -8.17
C LEU A 235 16.16 0.40 -6.78
N ASP A 236 15.52 -0.71 -6.39
CA ASP A 236 15.78 -1.28 -5.07
C ASP A 236 17.13 -2.01 -5.04
N ALA A 237 17.49 -2.72 -6.10
CA ALA A 237 18.78 -3.40 -6.21
C ALA A 237 19.96 -2.44 -6.14
N ASP A 238 19.95 -1.34 -6.92
CA ASP A 238 20.97 -0.29 -6.90
C ASP A 238 21.12 0.34 -5.51
N ARG A 239 19.99 0.75 -4.91
CA ARG A 239 20.02 1.39 -3.59
C ARG A 239 20.40 0.46 -2.46
N LEU A 240 20.09 -0.83 -2.55
CA LEU A 240 20.54 -1.82 -1.57
C LEU A 240 22.05 -2.02 -1.65
N SER A 241 22.60 -2.26 -2.85
CA SER A 241 24.05 -2.40 -3.03
C SER A 241 24.81 -1.19 -2.52
N THR A 242 24.37 0.04 -2.89
CA THR A 242 24.97 1.30 -2.42
C THR A 242 24.86 1.46 -0.89
N SER A 243 23.68 1.25 -0.30
CA SER A 243 23.44 1.42 1.14
C SER A 243 24.22 0.41 1.98
N ASP A 244 24.34 -0.82 1.53
CA ASP A 244 25.07 -1.87 2.23
C ASP A 244 26.57 -1.70 2.13
N PHE A 245 27.06 -1.06 1.05
CA PHE A 245 28.44 -0.63 0.93
C PHE A 245 28.72 0.58 1.85
N GLU A 246 27.87 1.61 1.84
CA GLU A 246 28.07 2.84 2.63
C GLU A 246 28.01 2.56 4.14
N THR A 247 27.14 1.63 4.58
CA THR A 247 26.92 1.30 6.00
C THR A 247 26.74 -0.21 6.12
N SER A 248 27.81 -0.93 6.47
CA SER A 248 27.82 -2.40 6.55
C SER A 248 26.82 -2.96 7.58
N GLU A 249 26.49 -2.18 8.63
CA GLU A 249 25.49 -2.52 9.63
C GLU A 249 24.08 -2.63 9.03
N ASN A 250 23.80 -1.93 7.95
CA ASN A 250 22.50 -2.01 7.25
C ASN A 250 22.21 -3.42 6.76
N LYS A 251 23.24 -4.14 6.29
CA LYS A 251 23.13 -5.53 5.85
C LYS A 251 22.72 -6.49 6.98
N ILE A 252 23.12 -6.18 8.22
CA ILE A 252 22.76 -6.98 9.41
C ILE A 252 21.31 -6.71 9.85
N VAL A 253 20.86 -5.47 9.64
CA VAL A 253 19.51 -5.03 10.05
C VAL A 253 18.42 -5.55 9.13
N ARG A 254 18.69 -5.63 7.83
CA ARG A 254 17.74 -6.10 6.82
C ARG A 254 17.58 -7.61 6.88
N SER A 255 16.36 -8.07 6.65
CA SER A 255 16.02 -9.50 6.61
C SER A 255 16.14 -10.11 5.22
N TYR A 256 16.15 -9.29 4.16
CA TYR A 256 16.21 -9.73 2.77
C TYR A 256 15.22 -10.85 2.41
N GLY A 257 13.99 -10.79 2.98
CA GLY A 257 12.97 -11.83 2.78
C GLY A 257 13.12 -13.05 3.69
N SER A 258 14.14 -13.10 4.57
CA SER A 258 14.31 -14.16 5.54
C SER A 258 13.56 -13.85 6.84
N TYR A 259 12.27 -14.16 6.86
CA TYR A 259 11.37 -13.85 7.97
C TYR A 259 11.06 -15.06 8.83
N LEU A 260 10.42 -14.81 9.99
CA LEU A 260 9.87 -15.88 10.80
C LEU A 260 8.89 -16.73 9.99
N PRO A 261 8.90 -18.07 10.14
CA PRO A 261 7.91 -18.93 9.50
C PRO A 261 6.47 -18.52 9.83
N TRP A 262 5.58 -18.61 8.87
CA TRP A 262 4.16 -18.32 9.06
C TRP A 262 3.53 -19.13 10.17
N THR A 263 3.96 -20.38 10.37
CA THR A 263 3.50 -21.28 11.43
C THR A 263 3.66 -20.66 12.83
N ILE A 264 4.78 -19.99 13.11
CA ILE A 264 5.02 -19.32 14.39
C ILE A 264 4.05 -18.14 14.59
N LEU A 265 3.82 -17.35 13.54
CA LEU A 265 2.90 -16.21 13.60
C LEU A 265 1.44 -16.68 13.74
N ILE A 266 1.09 -17.79 13.09
CA ILE A 266 -0.22 -18.44 13.24
C ILE A 266 -0.41 -18.92 14.67
N GLU A 267 0.53 -19.64 15.26
CA GLU A 267 0.44 -20.13 16.65
C GLU A 267 0.18 -18.98 17.64
N ARG A 268 0.86 -17.85 17.45
CA ARG A 268 0.65 -16.64 18.29
C ARG A 268 -0.75 -16.05 18.12
N LEU A 269 -1.23 -15.98 16.88
CA LEU A 269 -2.56 -15.47 16.58
C LEU A 269 -3.66 -16.41 17.09
N GLU A 270 -3.55 -17.72 16.87
CA GLU A 270 -4.52 -18.71 17.31
C GLU A 270 -4.62 -18.80 18.84
N LYS A 271 -3.48 -18.60 19.55
CA LYS A 271 -3.50 -18.44 21.01
C LYS A 271 -4.40 -17.28 21.42
N LYS A 272 -4.34 -16.14 20.71
CA LYS A 272 -5.21 -14.98 21.00
C LYS A 272 -6.67 -15.27 20.74
N PHE A 273 -6.99 -15.99 19.66
CA PHE A 273 -8.37 -16.43 19.41
C PHE A 273 -8.89 -17.38 20.47
N SER A 274 -8.06 -18.31 20.96
CA SER A 274 -8.41 -19.20 22.09
C SER A 274 -8.71 -18.42 23.36
N GLU A 275 -7.97 -17.32 23.64
CA GLU A 275 -8.28 -16.43 24.77
C GLU A 275 -9.65 -15.77 24.62
N PHE A 276 -10.02 -15.30 23.42
CA PHE A 276 -11.34 -14.73 23.13
C PHE A 276 -12.46 -15.76 23.28
N ASP A 277 -12.25 -17.02 22.88
CA ASP A 277 -13.22 -18.09 23.04
C ASP A 277 -13.48 -18.40 24.51
N LEU A 278 -12.43 -18.46 25.34
CA LEU A 278 -12.54 -18.65 26.79
C LEU A 278 -13.27 -17.47 27.46
N GLU A 279 -12.94 -16.24 27.08
CA GLU A 279 -13.61 -15.04 27.57
C GLU A 279 -15.10 -15.08 27.20
N THR A 280 -15.42 -15.39 25.95
CA THR A 280 -16.80 -15.49 25.47
C THR A 280 -17.57 -16.58 26.18
N ALA A 281 -16.95 -17.75 26.43
CA ALA A 281 -17.58 -18.86 27.16
C ALA A 281 -17.95 -18.49 28.61
N SER A 282 -17.26 -17.53 29.22
CA SER A 282 -17.56 -17.04 30.57
C SER A 282 -18.67 -15.99 30.64
N MET A 283 -19.14 -15.47 29.48
CA MET A 283 -20.18 -14.44 29.42
C MET A 283 -21.59 -15.00 29.60
N ASP A 284 -22.53 -14.13 30.03
CA ASP A 284 -23.94 -14.44 29.98
C ASP A 284 -24.42 -14.62 28.52
N LYS A 285 -24.92 -15.81 28.20
CA LYS A 285 -25.40 -16.21 26.86
C LYS A 285 -26.51 -15.34 26.32
N ASN A 286 -27.28 -14.67 27.19
CA ASN A 286 -28.34 -13.75 26.81
C ASN A 286 -27.83 -12.32 26.54
N SER A 287 -26.61 -12.04 26.89
CA SER A 287 -26.03 -10.70 26.71
C SER A 287 -25.81 -10.36 25.24
N GLN A 288 -25.95 -9.11 24.87
CA GLN A 288 -25.63 -8.62 23.53
C GLN A 288 -24.12 -8.78 23.22
N ALA A 289 -23.26 -8.63 24.23
CA ALA A 289 -21.83 -8.83 24.11
C ALA A 289 -21.48 -10.27 23.71
N TYR A 290 -22.15 -11.27 24.30
CA TYR A 290 -21.98 -12.67 23.91
C TYR A 290 -22.34 -12.88 22.44
N LYS A 291 -23.49 -12.35 21.98
CA LYS A 291 -23.93 -12.47 20.58
C LYS A 291 -22.92 -11.84 19.61
N VAL A 292 -22.42 -10.67 19.93
CA VAL A 292 -21.42 -9.97 19.10
C VAL A 292 -20.11 -10.79 19.02
N ASN A 293 -19.65 -11.37 20.13
CA ASN A 293 -18.45 -12.20 20.13
C ASN A 293 -18.64 -13.52 19.37
N GLN A 294 -19.82 -14.14 19.43
CA GLN A 294 -20.15 -15.31 18.61
C GLN A 294 -20.08 -14.98 17.11
N ILE A 295 -20.58 -13.82 16.71
CA ILE A 295 -20.49 -13.36 15.31
C ILE A 295 -19.03 -13.12 14.90
N ARG A 296 -18.23 -12.49 15.76
CA ARG A 296 -16.78 -12.29 15.52
C ARG A 296 -16.04 -13.61 15.36
N ALA A 297 -16.34 -14.59 16.21
CA ALA A 297 -15.78 -15.93 16.11
C ALA A 297 -16.19 -16.62 14.80
N HIS A 298 -17.47 -16.51 14.39
CA HIS A 298 -17.96 -17.03 13.11
C HIS A 298 -17.22 -16.38 11.92
N VAL A 299 -17.08 -15.07 11.89
CA VAL A 299 -16.36 -14.34 10.82
C VAL A 299 -14.89 -14.78 10.78
N ALA A 300 -14.23 -14.88 11.94
CA ALA A 300 -12.85 -15.31 12.02
C ALA A 300 -12.65 -16.76 11.57
N GLN A 301 -13.61 -17.65 11.89
CA GLN A 301 -13.58 -19.04 11.43
C GLN A 301 -13.80 -19.14 9.93
N ALA A 302 -14.79 -18.43 9.37
CA ALA A 302 -15.00 -18.38 7.92
C ALA A 302 -13.77 -17.90 7.16
N CYS A 303 -13.04 -16.92 7.70
CA CYS A 303 -11.77 -16.45 7.15
C CYS A 303 -10.67 -17.53 7.19
N CYS A 304 -10.59 -18.29 8.28
CA CYS A 304 -9.64 -19.41 8.40
C CYS A 304 -9.96 -20.54 7.42
N ASP A 305 -11.21 -20.95 7.34
CA ASP A 305 -11.66 -22.03 6.44
C ASP A 305 -11.46 -21.69 4.97
N PHE A 306 -11.58 -20.40 4.63
CA PHE A 306 -11.39 -19.89 3.27
C PHE A 306 -9.92 -19.75 2.86
N ALA A 307 -8.98 -19.86 3.78
CA ALA A 307 -7.57 -19.59 3.53
C ALA A 307 -6.88 -20.58 2.56
N SER A 308 -7.45 -21.77 2.35
CA SER A 308 -6.94 -22.79 1.41
C SER A 308 -7.36 -22.55 -0.05
N GLU A 309 -8.24 -21.57 -0.33
CA GLU A 309 -8.65 -21.24 -1.69
C GLU A 309 -7.45 -20.77 -2.54
N PRO A 310 -7.48 -20.93 -3.87
CA PRO A 310 -6.41 -20.47 -4.76
C PRO A 310 -6.11 -18.99 -4.61
N LYS A 311 -4.94 -18.54 -5.09
CA LYS A 311 -4.64 -17.10 -5.18
C LYS A 311 -5.67 -16.39 -6.06
N GLY A 312 -6.11 -15.20 -5.63
CA GLY A 312 -7.19 -14.51 -6.33
C GLY A 312 -7.57 -13.17 -5.71
N ILE A 313 -8.67 -12.59 -6.21
CA ILE A 313 -9.31 -11.42 -5.60
C ILE A 313 -10.52 -11.90 -4.83
N TYR A 314 -10.58 -11.59 -3.54
CA TYR A 314 -11.61 -12.04 -2.62
C TYR A 314 -12.26 -10.86 -1.90
N ARG A 315 -13.47 -11.08 -1.36
CA ARG A 315 -14.23 -10.06 -0.65
C ARG A 315 -14.59 -10.54 0.74
N LEU A 316 -14.39 -9.66 1.73
CA LEU A 316 -14.83 -9.81 3.10
C LEU A 316 -15.77 -8.66 3.46
N THR A 317 -17.07 -8.87 3.37
CA THR A 317 -18.09 -7.89 3.76
C THR A 317 -18.56 -8.18 5.17
N VAL A 318 -18.19 -7.29 6.09
CA VAL A 318 -18.53 -7.42 7.51
C VAL A 318 -18.87 -6.04 8.08
N PRO A 319 -19.99 -5.87 8.77
CA PRO A 319 -20.36 -4.63 9.42
C PRO A 319 -19.28 -4.09 10.35
N THR A 320 -19.33 -2.80 10.66
CA THR A 320 -18.41 -2.19 11.64
C THR A 320 -18.45 -2.95 12.96
N ALA A 321 -17.27 -3.10 13.61
CA ALA A 321 -17.08 -3.87 14.87
C ALA A 321 -17.35 -5.39 14.78
N GLY A 322 -17.56 -5.96 13.59
CA GLY A 322 -17.66 -7.41 13.37
C GLY A 322 -16.33 -8.16 13.36
N GLY A 323 -15.21 -7.55 13.80
CA GLY A 323 -13.91 -8.23 13.95
C GLY A 323 -13.07 -8.30 12.67
N LYS A 324 -13.31 -7.45 11.67
CA LYS A 324 -12.62 -7.48 10.36
C LYS A 324 -11.10 -7.59 10.44
N THR A 325 -10.45 -6.78 11.30
CA THR A 325 -8.98 -6.64 11.33
C THR A 325 -8.30 -7.97 11.64
N LEU A 326 -8.66 -8.61 12.74
CA LEU A 326 -8.04 -9.89 13.13
C LEU A 326 -8.51 -11.05 12.26
N ALA A 327 -9.76 -11.04 11.79
CA ALA A 327 -10.29 -12.07 10.90
C ALA A 327 -9.57 -12.04 9.53
N SER A 328 -9.39 -10.86 8.93
CA SER A 328 -8.64 -10.72 7.67
C SER A 328 -7.16 -11.06 7.83
N LEU A 329 -6.54 -10.75 8.98
CA LEU A 329 -5.19 -11.17 9.30
C LEU A 329 -5.10 -12.70 9.45
N ARG A 330 -6.10 -13.34 10.10
CA ARG A 330 -6.18 -14.80 10.23
C ARG A 330 -6.23 -15.45 8.85
N PHE A 331 -7.12 -14.97 7.97
CA PHE A 331 -7.12 -15.39 6.56
C PHE A 331 -5.73 -15.26 5.94
N ALA A 332 -5.08 -14.09 6.04
CA ALA A 332 -3.83 -13.81 5.34
C ALA A 332 -2.68 -14.70 5.81
N LEU A 333 -2.55 -14.95 7.12
CA LEU A 333 -1.52 -15.82 7.67
C LEU A 333 -1.73 -17.27 7.26
N HIS A 334 -2.95 -17.80 7.40
CA HIS A 334 -3.27 -19.18 6.98
C HIS A 334 -3.16 -19.35 5.47
N HIS A 335 -3.55 -18.34 4.67
CA HIS A 335 -3.41 -18.36 3.22
C HIS A 335 -1.93 -18.35 2.81
N ALA A 336 -1.09 -17.54 3.46
CA ALA A 336 0.34 -17.54 3.21
C ALA A 336 0.97 -18.90 3.54
N GLN A 337 0.54 -19.55 4.62
CA GLN A 337 1.00 -20.89 4.99
C GLN A 337 0.51 -21.96 4.01
N ALA A 338 -0.75 -21.92 3.55
CA ALA A 338 -1.29 -22.86 2.59
C ALA A 338 -0.54 -22.83 1.25
N HIS A 339 -0.03 -21.67 0.86
CA HIS A 339 0.73 -21.46 -0.39
C HIS A 339 2.26 -21.45 -0.21
N THR A 340 2.78 -22.01 0.89
CA THR A 340 4.24 -22.07 1.15
C THR A 340 4.99 -22.95 0.17
N ASN A 341 4.36 -24.01 -0.34
CA ASN A 341 4.96 -24.97 -1.27
C ASN A 341 4.76 -24.60 -2.74
N ASP A 342 4.06 -23.50 -3.03
CA ASP A 342 3.89 -23.02 -4.40
C ASP A 342 5.22 -22.56 -4.99
N LYS A 343 5.36 -22.62 -6.31
CA LYS A 343 6.50 -22.06 -7.02
C LYS A 343 6.67 -20.55 -6.69
N GLU A 344 5.56 -19.87 -6.55
CA GLU A 344 5.45 -18.46 -6.17
C GLU A 344 4.88 -18.37 -4.74
N LYS A 345 5.67 -18.77 -3.74
CA LYS A 345 5.26 -18.74 -2.34
C LYS A 345 4.94 -17.31 -1.88
N ILE A 346 3.94 -17.17 -1.02
CA ILE A 346 3.64 -15.85 -0.42
C ILE A 346 4.74 -15.45 0.56
N GLU A 347 5.28 -14.25 0.35
CA GLU A 347 6.42 -13.71 1.10
C GLU A 347 6.00 -12.66 2.15
N ARG A 348 4.92 -11.92 1.89
CA ARG A 348 4.50 -10.76 2.69
C ARG A 348 3.00 -10.62 2.79
N ILE A 349 2.57 -9.90 3.82
CA ILE A 349 1.19 -9.45 4.01
C ILE A 349 1.18 -7.92 4.08
N PHE A 350 0.42 -7.27 3.23
CA PHE A 350 0.17 -5.83 3.27
C PHE A 350 -1.20 -5.56 3.85
N TYR A 351 -1.28 -4.74 4.89
CA TYR A 351 -2.52 -4.25 5.45
C TYR A 351 -2.67 -2.77 5.09
N ILE A 352 -3.56 -2.46 4.16
CA ILE A 352 -3.70 -1.15 3.55
C ILE A 352 -4.96 -0.49 4.07
N VAL A 353 -4.81 0.68 4.70
CA VAL A 353 -5.91 1.43 5.31
C VAL A 353 -6.03 2.83 4.72
N PRO A 354 -7.24 3.43 4.70
CA PRO A 354 -7.43 4.75 4.10
C PRO A 354 -6.83 5.90 4.94
N TYR A 355 -6.74 5.74 6.26
CA TYR A 355 -6.38 6.83 7.16
C TYR A 355 -5.25 6.45 8.11
N ILE A 356 -4.33 7.38 8.34
CA ILE A 356 -3.15 7.20 9.18
C ILE A 356 -3.51 6.85 10.63
N THR A 357 -4.57 7.45 11.17
CA THR A 357 -5.03 7.21 12.56
C THR A 357 -5.41 5.75 12.83
N ILE A 358 -5.73 4.98 11.80
CA ILE A 358 -6.05 3.56 11.89
C ILE A 358 -4.78 2.71 11.98
N ILE A 359 -3.71 3.13 11.31
CA ILE A 359 -2.47 2.35 11.23
C ILE A 359 -1.91 2.11 12.63
N ASP A 360 -1.67 3.19 13.39
CA ASP A 360 -1.10 3.11 14.74
C ASP A 360 -1.88 2.14 15.63
N GLN A 361 -3.21 2.20 15.59
CA GLN A 361 -4.06 1.34 16.42
C GLN A 361 -4.00 -0.12 15.96
N ASN A 362 -4.23 -0.38 14.67
CA ASN A 362 -4.26 -1.75 14.14
C ASN A 362 -2.88 -2.41 14.18
N ALA A 363 -1.83 -1.67 13.84
CA ALA A 363 -0.46 -2.18 13.89
C ALA A 363 -0.04 -2.49 15.34
N ASN A 364 -0.37 -1.63 16.31
CA ASN A 364 -0.07 -1.90 17.72
C ASN A 364 -0.84 -3.11 18.26
N GLU A 365 -2.11 -3.29 17.87
CA GLU A 365 -2.90 -4.48 18.23
C GLU A 365 -2.23 -5.74 17.66
N VAL A 366 -1.92 -5.76 16.37
CA VAL A 366 -1.26 -6.90 15.71
C VAL A 366 0.14 -7.14 16.28
N ARG A 367 0.91 -6.09 16.53
CA ARG A 367 2.24 -6.17 17.14
C ARG A 367 2.19 -6.80 18.52
N SER A 368 1.22 -6.41 19.34
CA SER A 368 1.05 -6.98 20.69
C SER A 368 0.75 -8.48 20.70
N ILE A 369 0.20 -9.00 19.61
CA ILE A 369 -0.12 -10.42 19.43
C ILE A 369 1.06 -11.18 18.80
N LEU A 370 1.70 -10.60 17.78
CA LEU A 370 2.64 -11.32 16.93
C LEU A 370 4.12 -11.11 17.29
N GLU A 371 4.50 -10.00 17.94
CA GLU A 371 5.90 -9.70 18.30
C GLU A 371 6.21 -10.02 19.75
N GLN A 372 7.39 -10.56 20.00
CA GLN A 372 8.00 -10.70 21.31
C GLN A 372 8.89 -9.47 21.62
N GLN A 373 9.33 -9.32 22.89
CA GLN A 373 10.09 -8.13 23.34
C GLN A 373 11.33 -7.80 22.50
N ASN A 374 12.01 -8.80 21.92
CA ASN A 374 13.23 -8.65 21.11
C ASN A 374 12.98 -8.63 19.60
N GLU A 375 11.71 -8.63 19.17
CA GLU A 375 11.29 -8.71 17.76
C GLU A 375 10.68 -7.41 17.24
N ARG A 376 10.76 -6.32 18.02
CA ARG A 376 10.16 -5.04 17.61
C ARG A 376 10.63 -4.61 16.20
N ASP A 377 9.67 -4.25 15.35
CA ASP A 377 9.82 -3.89 13.92
C ASP A 377 10.41 -5.02 13.05
N LYS A 378 10.52 -6.26 13.55
CA LYS A 378 10.94 -7.42 12.76
C LYS A 378 9.79 -8.15 12.09
N VAL A 379 8.59 -8.09 12.68
CA VAL A 379 7.39 -8.75 12.18
C VAL A 379 6.41 -7.76 11.61
N VAL A 380 6.12 -6.67 12.34
CA VAL A 380 5.14 -5.65 11.97
C VAL A 380 5.83 -4.33 11.70
N LEU A 381 5.81 -3.89 10.45
CA LEU A 381 6.35 -2.61 9.99
C LEU A 381 5.21 -1.64 9.70
N GLU A 382 5.27 -0.42 10.26
CA GLU A 382 4.36 0.68 9.93
C GLU A 382 5.03 1.61 8.91
N HIS A 383 4.29 2.02 7.89
CA HIS A 383 4.81 2.98 6.91
C HIS A 383 3.76 4.04 6.54
N HIS A 384 3.92 5.23 7.09
CA HIS A 384 3.07 6.40 6.82
C HIS A 384 3.79 7.71 7.10
N SER A 385 3.21 8.86 6.72
CA SER A 385 3.83 10.18 6.80
C SER A 385 3.84 10.84 8.19
N ASN A 386 3.19 10.25 9.19
CA ASN A 386 3.02 10.85 10.53
C ASN A 386 3.76 10.08 11.64
N LEU A 387 4.81 9.35 11.32
CA LEU A 387 5.67 8.77 12.33
C LEU A 387 6.33 9.89 13.15
N THR A 388 6.28 9.77 14.48
CA THR A 388 6.94 10.73 15.36
C THR A 388 8.42 10.37 15.50
N PRO A 389 9.32 11.34 15.73
CA PRO A 389 10.75 11.08 15.92
C PRO A 389 11.07 10.03 16.98
N GLU A 390 10.20 9.89 17.99
CA GLU A 390 10.37 8.88 19.04
C GLU A 390 10.06 7.44 18.55
N LYS A 391 9.26 7.31 17.50
CA LYS A 391 8.94 6.03 16.85
C LYS A 391 9.85 5.74 15.65
N GLU A 392 10.53 6.75 15.11
CA GLU A 392 11.48 6.63 13.98
C GLU A 392 12.84 6.17 14.49
N SER A 393 13.03 4.88 14.68
CA SER A 393 14.39 4.34 14.80
C SER A 393 15.08 4.33 13.42
N SER A 394 16.43 4.44 13.43
CA SER A 394 17.21 4.29 12.17
C SER A 394 16.90 2.96 11.49
N ARG A 395 16.64 1.90 12.26
CA ARG A 395 16.19 0.60 11.79
C ARG A 395 14.83 0.69 11.07
N HIS A 396 13.84 1.33 11.70
CA HIS A 396 12.49 1.47 11.15
C HIS A 396 12.54 2.16 9.78
N ASN A 397 13.25 3.30 9.68
CA ASN A 397 13.41 4.04 8.43
C ASN A 397 14.05 3.19 7.34
N LEU A 398 15.10 2.44 7.68
CA LEU A 398 15.79 1.54 6.77
C LEU A 398 14.85 0.46 6.18
N LEU A 399 14.05 -0.19 7.04
CA LEU A 399 13.11 -1.23 6.62
C LEU A 399 11.92 -0.65 5.83
N ALA A 400 11.47 0.56 6.16
CA ALA A 400 10.35 1.23 5.48
C ALA A 400 10.72 1.73 4.07
N GLU A 401 12.01 1.90 3.77
CA GLU A 401 12.45 2.32 2.43
C GLU A 401 12.01 1.37 1.32
N ASN A 402 12.07 0.07 1.57
CA ASN A 402 11.73 -0.98 0.61
C ASN A 402 10.76 -2.04 1.16
N TRP A 403 10.07 -1.77 2.29
CA TRP A 403 9.11 -2.66 2.92
C TRP A 403 9.69 -4.06 3.28
N ASP A 404 10.86 -4.07 3.89
CA ASP A 404 11.53 -5.32 4.30
C ASP A 404 11.01 -5.86 5.65
N ALA A 405 9.77 -6.31 5.65
CA ALA A 405 9.12 -6.98 6.78
C ALA A 405 8.07 -7.99 6.28
N PRO A 406 7.69 -9.00 7.07
CA PRO A 406 6.65 -9.96 6.65
C PRO A 406 5.24 -9.36 6.69
N ILE A 407 4.96 -8.41 7.59
CA ILE A 407 3.65 -7.74 7.69
C ILE A 407 3.86 -6.23 7.66
N ILE A 408 3.27 -5.56 6.68
CA ILE A 408 3.39 -4.13 6.45
C ILE A 408 2.04 -3.45 6.59
N PHE A 409 1.91 -2.52 7.53
CA PHE A 409 0.78 -1.61 7.63
C PHE A 409 1.10 -0.30 6.92
N THR A 410 0.28 0.06 5.93
CA THR A 410 0.50 1.29 5.15
C THR A 410 -0.81 1.93 4.72
N THR A 411 -0.73 3.17 4.21
CA THR A 411 -1.91 3.89 3.71
C THR A 411 -2.24 3.53 2.27
N GLN A 412 -3.51 3.72 1.88
CA GLN A 412 -3.92 3.64 0.47
C GLN A 412 -3.12 4.60 -0.41
N VAL A 413 -2.73 5.78 0.12
CA VAL A 413 -1.91 6.75 -0.62
C VAL A 413 -0.54 6.15 -0.94
N GLN A 414 0.16 5.58 0.05
CA GLN A 414 1.47 4.98 -0.17
C GLN A 414 1.41 3.77 -1.11
N PHE A 415 0.35 2.97 -1.02
CA PHE A 415 0.10 1.87 -1.94
C PHE A 415 -0.12 2.36 -3.37
N LEU A 416 -1.01 3.34 -3.58
CA LEU A 416 -1.27 3.91 -4.91
C LEU A 416 -0.04 4.63 -5.48
N GLU A 417 0.73 5.32 -4.66
CA GLU A 417 1.98 5.96 -5.08
C GLU A 417 3.05 4.95 -5.49
N SER A 418 3.12 3.77 -4.86
CA SER A 418 4.03 2.72 -5.30
C SER A 418 3.68 2.21 -6.70
N LEU A 419 2.38 2.16 -7.03
CA LEU A 419 1.86 1.72 -8.33
C LEU A 419 1.90 2.82 -9.40
N PHE A 420 1.61 4.08 -9.03
CA PHE A 420 1.32 5.14 -10.01
C PHE A 420 2.09 6.45 -9.76
N GLY A 421 2.72 6.63 -8.60
CA GLY A 421 3.38 7.87 -8.24
C GLY A 421 4.60 8.17 -9.11
N ALA A 422 4.93 9.45 -9.31
CA ALA A 422 6.12 9.89 -10.02
C ALA A 422 7.41 9.68 -9.18
N GLY A 423 8.56 9.71 -9.86
CA GLY A 423 9.87 9.63 -9.24
C GLY A 423 10.30 8.21 -8.84
N THR A 424 11.44 8.13 -8.18
CA THR A 424 12.08 6.84 -7.87
C THR A 424 11.74 6.30 -6.48
N ARG A 425 11.46 7.19 -5.52
CA ARG A 425 11.30 6.82 -4.09
C ARG A 425 10.14 5.85 -3.87
N ASN A 426 8.96 6.15 -4.42
CA ASN A 426 7.78 5.32 -4.24
C ASN A 426 7.78 4.12 -5.18
N THR A 427 8.27 4.30 -6.41
CA THR A 427 8.42 3.22 -7.40
C THR A 427 9.28 2.07 -6.87
N ARG A 428 10.34 2.35 -6.11
CA ARG A 428 11.25 1.38 -5.49
C ARG A 428 10.53 0.22 -4.77
N ARG A 429 9.32 0.44 -4.26
CA ARG A 429 8.58 -0.51 -3.42
C ARG A 429 7.66 -1.45 -4.19
N MET A 430 7.33 -1.15 -5.44
CA MET A 430 6.30 -1.86 -6.20
C MET A 430 6.56 -3.36 -6.32
N HIS A 431 7.82 -3.77 -6.54
CA HIS A 431 8.17 -5.19 -6.69
C HIS A 431 7.94 -6.03 -5.42
N GLN A 432 7.84 -5.40 -4.24
CA GLN A 432 7.53 -6.10 -3.00
C GLN A 432 6.05 -6.50 -2.90
N LEU A 433 5.19 -5.93 -3.74
CA LEU A 433 3.78 -6.33 -3.83
C LEU A 433 3.58 -7.67 -4.54
N ALA A 434 4.61 -8.19 -5.25
CA ALA A 434 4.56 -9.53 -5.83
C ALA A 434 4.61 -10.60 -4.73
N ASN A 435 3.93 -11.71 -4.97
CA ASN A 435 3.89 -12.86 -4.06
C ASN A 435 3.45 -12.46 -2.64
N SER A 436 2.40 -11.66 -2.53
CA SER A 436 1.91 -11.14 -1.26
C SER A 436 0.41 -11.32 -1.08
N VAL A 437 -0.06 -11.28 0.18
CA VAL A 437 -1.47 -11.05 0.49
C VAL A 437 -1.68 -9.56 0.73
N ILE A 438 -2.57 -8.95 -0.02
CA ILE A 438 -2.87 -7.51 0.04
C ILE A 438 -4.28 -7.33 0.59
N ILE A 439 -4.38 -6.94 1.86
CA ILE A 439 -5.65 -6.62 2.52
C ILE A 439 -5.92 -5.14 2.29
N LEU A 440 -7.01 -4.82 1.62
CA LEU A 440 -7.48 -3.44 1.37
C LEU A 440 -8.67 -3.16 2.28
N ASP A 441 -8.42 -2.48 3.40
CA ASP A 441 -9.49 -2.13 4.33
C ASP A 441 -10.20 -0.85 3.89
N GLU A 442 -11.51 -0.79 4.10
CA GLU A 442 -12.40 0.31 3.71
C GLU A 442 -12.20 0.71 2.22
N VAL A 443 -12.19 -0.29 1.35
CA VAL A 443 -11.88 -0.12 -0.09
C VAL A 443 -12.81 0.85 -0.83
N GLN A 444 -14.00 1.13 -0.30
CA GLN A 444 -14.95 2.10 -0.85
C GLN A 444 -14.42 3.56 -0.81
N THR A 445 -13.33 3.83 -0.09
CA THR A 445 -12.70 5.15 -0.06
C THR A 445 -11.85 5.46 -1.28
N ILE A 446 -11.64 4.48 -2.17
CA ILE A 446 -10.94 4.69 -3.45
C ILE A 446 -11.76 5.65 -4.33
N PRO A 447 -11.15 6.73 -4.84
CA PRO A 447 -11.85 7.70 -5.66
C PRO A 447 -12.42 7.07 -6.95
N ILE A 448 -13.68 7.36 -7.27
CA ILE A 448 -14.39 6.80 -8.45
C ILE A 448 -13.60 7.01 -9.75
N LYS A 449 -12.94 8.17 -9.91
CA LYS A 449 -12.14 8.50 -11.10
C LYS A 449 -10.97 7.55 -11.33
N THR A 450 -10.44 6.93 -10.28
CA THR A 450 -9.27 6.03 -10.34
C THR A 450 -9.67 4.57 -10.43
N THR A 451 -10.96 4.23 -10.37
CA THR A 451 -11.47 2.85 -10.30
C THR A 451 -10.88 1.96 -11.39
N HIS A 452 -10.85 2.41 -12.65
CA HIS A 452 -10.33 1.59 -13.75
C HIS A 452 -8.83 1.29 -13.60
N MET A 453 -8.02 2.28 -13.28
CA MET A 453 -6.59 2.09 -13.03
C MET A 453 -6.38 1.14 -11.85
N PHE A 454 -7.14 1.34 -10.79
CA PHE A 454 -7.06 0.54 -9.57
C PHE A 454 -7.42 -0.93 -9.82
N THR A 455 -8.58 -1.21 -10.43
CA THR A 455 -9.01 -2.58 -10.71
C THR A 455 -8.07 -3.31 -11.67
N THR A 456 -7.54 -2.59 -12.69
CA THR A 456 -6.53 -3.15 -13.60
C THR A 456 -5.23 -3.48 -12.87
N ALA A 457 -4.78 -2.62 -11.96
CA ALA A 457 -3.59 -2.88 -11.16
C ALA A 457 -3.79 -4.06 -10.21
N LEU A 458 -4.97 -4.22 -9.58
CA LEU A 458 -5.26 -5.39 -8.76
C LEU A 458 -5.20 -6.70 -9.56
N ARG A 459 -5.77 -6.70 -10.78
CA ARG A 459 -5.65 -7.85 -11.69
C ARG A 459 -4.20 -8.14 -12.04
N PHE A 460 -3.42 -7.13 -12.39
CA PHE A 460 -1.99 -7.27 -12.64
C PHE A 460 -1.25 -7.90 -11.44
N LEU A 461 -1.51 -7.42 -10.22
CA LEU A 461 -0.89 -7.96 -9.01
C LEU A 461 -1.26 -9.43 -8.76
N VAL A 462 -2.52 -9.82 -9.05
CA VAL A 462 -2.97 -11.19 -8.85
C VAL A 462 -2.48 -12.12 -9.96
N HIS A 463 -2.74 -11.78 -11.22
CA HIS A 463 -2.49 -12.70 -12.35
C HIS A 463 -1.03 -12.68 -12.82
N ASP A 464 -0.37 -11.53 -12.72
CA ASP A 464 0.98 -11.34 -13.26
C ASP A 464 2.07 -11.33 -12.19
N CYS A 465 1.70 -11.00 -10.93
CA CYS A 465 2.65 -10.94 -9.82
C CYS A 465 2.39 -11.99 -8.73
N GLY A 466 1.46 -12.94 -8.92
CA GLY A 466 1.24 -14.07 -8.02
C GLY A 466 0.72 -13.70 -6.62
N SER A 467 0.04 -12.55 -6.47
CA SER A 467 -0.46 -12.07 -5.19
C SER A 467 -1.92 -12.48 -4.97
N THR A 468 -2.40 -12.35 -3.74
CA THR A 468 -3.81 -12.46 -3.39
C THR A 468 -4.30 -11.13 -2.85
N VAL A 469 -5.48 -10.69 -3.27
CA VAL A 469 -6.10 -9.45 -2.81
C VAL A 469 -7.36 -9.76 -2.02
N LEU A 470 -7.47 -9.21 -0.81
CA LEU A 470 -8.66 -9.27 0.02
C LEU A 470 -9.27 -7.88 0.17
N LEU A 471 -10.45 -7.68 -0.42
CA LEU A 471 -11.22 -6.44 -0.33
C LEU A 471 -12.09 -6.47 0.93
N CYS A 472 -11.73 -5.69 1.94
CA CYS A 472 -12.46 -5.56 3.19
C CYS A 472 -13.33 -4.30 3.18
N THR A 473 -14.61 -4.44 3.52
CA THR A 473 -15.56 -3.33 3.56
C THR A 473 -16.72 -3.61 4.49
N ALA A 474 -17.29 -2.54 5.05
CA ALA A 474 -18.61 -2.59 5.71
C ALA A 474 -19.74 -2.19 4.74
N THR A 475 -19.41 -1.51 3.62
CA THR A 475 -20.36 -1.10 2.59
C THR A 475 -19.80 -1.50 1.24
N GLN A 476 -20.61 -2.11 0.38
CA GLN A 476 -20.13 -2.60 -0.91
C GLN A 476 -19.89 -1.46 -1.90
N PRO A 477 -18.65 -1.24 -2.36
CA PRO A 477 -18.41 -0.38 -3.51
C PRO A 477 -18.87 -1.11 -4.77
N PRO A 478 -19.44 -0.41 -5.76
CA PRO A 478 -19.97 -1.01 -6.98
C PRO A 478 -18.86 -1.40 -7.98
N PHE A 479 -17.78 -2.06 -7.51
CA PHE A 479 -16.74 -2.57 -8.41
C PHE A 479 -17.22 -3.68 -9.33
N GLU A 480 -18.43 -4.20 -9.11
CA GLU A 480 -19.03 -5.32 -9.84
C GLU A 480 -20.08 -4.88 -10.86
N ALA A 481 -20.53 -3.63 -10.81
CA ALA A 481 -21.63 -3.12 -11.64
C ALA A 481 -21.42 -1.67 -12.07
N THR A 482 -20.23 -1.34 -12.60
CA THR A 482 -19.98 0.01 -13.12
C THR A 482 -20.61 0.27 -14.49
N GLY A 483 -21.27 -0.75 -15.06
CA GLY A 483 -21.79 -0.71 -16.43
C GLY A 483 -20.72 -0.83 -17.52
N ASN A 484 -19.49 -1.10 -17.14
CA ASN A 484 -18.37 -1.32 -18.06
C ASN A 484 -17.60 -2.57 -17.67
N PRO A 485 -17.75 -3.70 -18.41
CA PRO A 485 -17.15 -5.00 -18.05
C PRO A 485 -15.61 -4.97 -17.95
N TYR A 486 -14.95 -3.95 -18.49
CA TYR A 486 -13.50 -3.76 -18.35
C TYR A 486 -13.11 -3.07 -17.05
N ARG A 487 -14.06 -2.42 -16.38
CA ARG A 487 -13.87 -1.75 -15.09
C ARG A 487 -14.32 -2.61 -13.91
N ASP A 488 -15.20 -3.58 -14.17
CA ASP A 488 -15.77 -4.44 -13.14
C ASP A 488 -14.78 -5.52 -12.72
N LEU A 489 -14.66 -5.78 -11.42
CA LEU A 489 -13.90 -6.93 -10.92
C LEU A 489 -14.60 -8.25 -11.18
N ASN A 490 -15.93 -8.24 -11.44
CA ASN A 490 -16.76 -9.41 -11.74
C ASN A 490 -16.57 -10.56 -10.73
N LEU A 491 -16.55 -10.23 -9.43
CA LEU A 491 -16.39 -11.21 -8.37
C LEU A 491 -17.59 -12.14 -8.33
N GLN A 492 -17.32 -13.44 -8.41
CA GLN A 492 -18.35 -14.49 -8.28
C GLN A 492 -18.65 -14.76 -6.82
N SER A 493 -19.84 -15.31 -6.50
CA SER A 493 -20.24 -15.64 -5.13
C SER A 493 -19.24 -16.55 -4.40
N ARG A 494 -18.49 -17.38 -5.13
CA ARG A 494 -17.41 -18.21 -4.57
C ARG A 494 -16.22 -17.41 -4.05
N GLN A 495 -16.08 -16.15 -4.46
CA GLN A 495 -15.00 -15.25 -4.03
C GLN A 495 -15.40 -14.41 -2.81
N HIS A 496 -16.62 -14.59 -2.29
CA HIS A 496 -17.09 -13.98 -1.05
C HIS A 496 -16.80 -14.90 0.12
N ILE A 497 -16.03 -14.43 1.10
CA ILE A 497 -15.73 -15.21 2.30
C ILE A 497 -16.99 -15.44 3.14
N ILE A 498 -17.80 -14.39 3.31
CA ILE A 498 -19.11 -14.49 3.97
C ILE A 498 -20.19 -14.67 2.91
N LYS A 499 -20.88 -15.80 2.96
CA LYS A 499 -21.92 -16.13 1.96
C LYS A 499 -23.27 -15.50 2.28
N ASP A 500 -23.64 -15.45 3.57
CA ASP A 500 -24.88 -14.83 4.05
C ASP A 500 -24.58 -13.51 4.77
N GLU A 501 -24.28 -12.48 3.96
CA GLU A 501 -24.04 -11.14 4.45
C GLU A 501 -25.29 -10.55 5.10
N GLU A 502 -26.50 -10.89 4.61
CA GLU A 502 -27.76 -10.36 5.13
C GLU A 502 -28.04 -10.77 6.57
N ALA A 503 -27.86 -12.05 6.88
CA ALA A 503 -27.99 -12.54 8.25
C ALA A 503 -27.02 -11.82 9.17
N LEU A 504 -25.75 -11.65 8.74
CA LEU A 504 -24.74 -10.98 9.52
C LEU A 504 -25.10 -9.52 9.85
N TYR A 505 -25.64 -8.76 8.87
CA TYR A 505 -26.10 -7.38 9.09
C TYR A 505 -27.30 -7.31 10.04
N LYS A 506 -28.24 -8.24 9.92
CA LYS A 506 -29.41 -8.31 10.80
C LYS A 506 -29.00 -8.60 12.24
N ASP A 507 -28.10 -9.55 12.44
CA ASP A 507 -27.65 -9.97 13.77
C ASP A 507 -26.78 -8.92 14.46
N LEU A 508 -26.05 -8.12 13.69
CA LEU A 508 -25.21 -7.00 14.18
C LEU A 508 -25.97 -5.67 14.25
N LYS A 509 -27.28 -5.63 13.99
CA LYS A 509 -28.06 -4.37 14.12
C LYS A 509 -28.03 -3.87 15.55
N ARG A 510 -27.46 -2.66 15.74
CA ARG A 510 -27.24 -2.04 17.06
C ARG A 510 -27.72 -0.61 17.15
N VAL A 511 -28.16 -0.05 16.04
CA VAL A 511 -28.60 1.34 15.94
C VAL A 511 -29.92 1.44 15.17
N ASP A 512 -30.70 2.47 15.49
CA ASP A 512 -31.82 2.92 14.69
C ASP A 512 -31.47 4.26 14.05
N VAL A 513 -31.70 4.35 12.73
CA VAL A 513 -31.41 5.54 11.94
C VAL A 513 -32.70 6.28 11.67
N TYR A 514 -32.70 7.59 11.95
CA TYR A 514 -33.83 8.48 11.78
C TYR A 514 -33.52 9.54 10.74
N ASP A 515 -34.35 9.64 9.72
CA ASP A 515 -34.31 10.74 8.76
C ASP A 515 -35.00 11.98 9.36
N GLU A 516 -34.21 12.93 9.80
CA GLU A 516 -34.65 14.19 10.39
C GLU A 516 -34.40 15.39 9.45
N ARG A 517 -34.30 15.14 8.15
CA ARG A 517 -34.16 16.20 7.16
C ARG A 517 -35.38 17.14 7.20
N LYS A 518 -35.17 18.43 6.96
CA LYS A 518 -36.22 19.43 6.90
C LYS A 518 -36.20 20.20 5.58
N PRO A 519 -37.34 20.63 5.05
CA PRO A 519 -37.38 21.39 3.79
C PRO A 519 -36.50 22.64 3.78
N ILE A 520 -36.45 23.38 4.89
CA ILE A 520 -35.66 24.63 5.04
C ILE A 520 -34.26 24.32 5.58
N GLY A 521 -33.96 23.05 5.95
CA GLY A 521 -32.72 22.67 6.62
C GLY A 521 -32.71 22.97 8.12
N TRP A 522 -31.64 22.55 8.79
CA TRP A 522 -31.39 22.74 10.19
C TRP A 522 -30.41 23.90 10.40
N THR A 523 -30.78 24.90 11.25
CA THR A 523 -29.83 25.90 11.73
C THR A 523 -28.92 25.31 12.81
N TYR A 524 -27.72 25.84 13.01
CA TYR A 524 -26.77 25.35 14.02
C TYR A 524 -27.32 25.37 15.44
N PRO A 525 -28.08 26.44 15.90
CA PRO A 525 -28.76 26.41 17.18
C PRO A 525 -29.74 25.25 17.36
N LYS A 526 -30.52 24.89 16.33
CA LYS A 526 -31.45 23.76 16.39
C LYS A 526 -30.72 22.41 16.43
N ILE A 527 -29.57 22.28 15.75
CA ILE A 527 -28.71 21.09 15.87
C ILE A 527 -28.18 20.96 17.31
N ALA A 528 -27.77 22.07 17.92
CA ALA A 528 -27.37 22.09 19.32
C ALA A 528 -28.52 21.66 20.26
N ASP A 529 -29.75 22.10 20.02
CA ASP A 529 -30.93 21.67 20.79
C ASP A 529 -31.20 20.17 20.64
N LEU A 530 -31.04 19.61 19.43
CA LEU A 530 -31.13 18.18 19.20
C LEU A 530 -30.04 17.41 19.96
N ALA A 531 -28.80 17.94 19.97
CA ALA A 531 -27.71 17.35 20.72
C ALA A 531 -27.98 17.29 22.22
N ASN A 532 -28.57 18.33 22.81
CA ASN A 532 -28.96 18.33 24.21
C ASN A 532 -30.03 17.28 24.53
N ARG A 533 -31.06 17.17 23.70
CA ARG A 533 -32.09 16.16 23.86
C ARG A 533 -31.48 14.73 23.76
N ALA A 534 -30.56 14.55 22.85
CA ALA A 534 -29.83 13.28 22.68
C ALA A 534 -28.96 12.98 23.91
N LEU A 535 -28.23 13.97 24.41
CA LEU A 535 -27.38 13.85 25.60
C LEU A 535 -28.20 13.39 26.83
N LEU A 536 -29.34 14.04 27.10
CA LEU A 536 -30.23 13.68 28.21
C LEU A 536 -30.75 12.24 28.12
N LYS A 537 -30.98 11.74 26.92
CA LYS A 537 -31.48 10.36 26.69
C LYS A 537 -30.41 9.29 26.66
N LYS A 538 -29.23 9.58 26.14
CA LYS A 538 -28.21 8.57 25.78
C LYS A 538 -26.86 8.80 26.48
N GLY A 539 -26.68 9.89 27.24
CA GLY A 539 -25.48 10.16 28.02
C GLY A 539 -24.29 10.71 27.22
N SER A 540 -24.16 10.37 25.94
CA SER A 540 -23.06 10.88 25.10
C SER A 540 -23.50 11.06 23.64
N VAL A 541 -22.99 12.12 23.00
CA VAL A 541 -23.39 12.50 21.63
C VAL A 541 -22.20 12.83 20.77
N LEU A 542 -22.13 12.23 19.59
CA LEU A 542 -21.21 12.59 18.54
C LEU A 542 -21.96 13.34 17.43
N ILE A 543 -21.45 14.50 17.03
CA ILE A 543 -21.99 15.30 15.94
C ILE A 543 -20.94 15.35 14.84
N ILE A 544 -21.32 14.95 13.62
CA ILE A 544 -20.41 14.92 12.47
C ILE A 544 -20.95 15.83 11.38
N MET A 545 -20.19 16.88 11.07
CA MET A 545 -20.47 17.85 10.01
C MET A 545 -19.57 17.58 8.81
N ASN A 546 -19.97 18.03 7.61
CA ASN A 546 -19.18 17.81 6.40
C ASN A 546 -18.06 18.84 6.23
N THR A 547 -18.22 20.05 6.80
CA THR A 547 -17.24 21.12 6.69
C THR A 547 -16.65 21.49 8.05
N ARG A 548 -15.39 21.97 8.03
CA ARG A 548 -14.72 22.47 9.24
C ARG A 548 -15.43 23.65 9.85
N THR A 549 -15.95 24.54 9.00
CA THR A 549 -16.69 25.73 9.42
C THR A 549 -17.96 25.33 10.15
N SER A 550 -18.80 24.46 9.57
CA SER A 550 -20.02 23.99 10.21
C SER A 550 -19.75 23.26 11.53
N ALA A 551 -18.70 22.43 11.59
CA ALA A 551 -18.30 21.77 12.83
C ALA A 551 -17.89 22.77 13.91
N LEU A 552 -17.15 23.82 13.56
CA LEU A 552 -16.74 24.86 14.49
C LEU A 552 -17.94 25.68 14.99
N GLU A 553 -18.89 26.06 14.12
CA GLU A 553 -20.05 26.83 14.51
C GLU A 553 -20.99 26.03 15.44
N VAL A 554 -21.27 24.76 15.10
CA VAL A 554 -22.04 23.87 16.00
C VAL A 554 -21.34 23.70 17.36
N TYR A 555 -20.00 23.55 17.35
CA TYR A 555 -19.22 23.47 18.58
C TYR A 555 -19.36 24.75 19.43
N ARG A 556 -19.27 25.95 18.83
CA ARG A 556 -19.42 27.24 19.50
C ARG A 556 -20.81 27.38 20.12
N GLU A 557 -21.86 27.02 19.38
CA GLU A 557 -23.23 27.02 19.84
C GLU A 557 -23.45 26.14 21.08
N ILE A 558 -22.90 24.95 21.10
CA ILE A 558 -23.02 24.00 22.22
C ILE A 558 -22.19 24.48 23.41
N LYS A 559 -20.95 24.92 23.16
CA LYS A 559 -20.04 25.38 24.21
C LYS A 559 -20.58 26.62 24.96
N ALA A 560 -21.21 27.57 24.23
CA ALA A 560 -21.82 28.74 24.82
C ALA A 560 -22.96 28.41 25.80
N ARG A 561 -23.60 27.24 25.62
CA ARG A 561 -24.73 26.80 26.47
C ARG A 561 -24.30 26.01 27.71
N ASN A 562 -23.04 25.57 27.76
CA ASN A 562 -22.37 24.94 28.91
C ASN A 562 -23.13 23.76 29.55
N TRP A 563 -23.77 22.90 28.75
CA TRP A 563 -24.54 21.75 29.26
C TRP A 563 -23.68 20.64 29.82
N THR A 564 -22.53 20.41 29.18
CA THR A 564 -21.51 19.41 29.55
C THR A 564 -20.18 19.72 28.89
N GLU A 565 -19.15 19.00 29.25
CA GLU A 565 -17.84 19.12 28.61
C GLU A 565 -17.96 18.76 27.11
N THR A 566 -17.58 19.70 26.27
CA THR A 566 -17.75 19.64 24.82
C THR A 566 -16.39 19.71 24.14
N TYR A 567 -16.12 18.76 23.27
CA TYR A 567 -14.89 18.65 22.51
C TYR A 567 -15.10 18.95 21.03
N HIS A 568 -14.07 19.48 20.38
CA HIS A 568 -14.03 19.69 18.93
C HIS A 568 -12.86 18.92 18.31
N LEU A 569 -13.10 18.27 17.16
CA LEU A 569 -12.07 17.55 16.40
C LEU A 569 -12.14 17.97 14.93
N SER A 570 -11.03 18.43 14.38
CA SER A 570 -10.90 18.75 12.95
C SER A 570 -9.46 18.59 12.45
N THR A 571 -9.30 18.60 11.15
CA THR A 571 -7.98 18.52 10.48
C THR A 571 -7.12 19.78 10.70
N ASN A 572 -7.67 20.88 11.25
CA ASN A 572 -6.91 22.05 11.63
C ASN A 572 -6.05 21.84 12.90
N MET A 573 -6.30 20.75 13.63
CA MET A 573 -5.52 20.39 14.81
C MET A 573 -4.32 19.52 14.41
N CYS A 574 -3.18 19.72 15.06
CA CYS A 574 -2.03 18.84 14.85
C CYS A 574 -2.33 17.40 15.38
N PRO A 575 -1.65 16.38 14.89
CA PRO A 575 -1.89 14.97 15.28
C PRO A 575 -1.80 14.74 16.79
N ALA A 576 -0.80 15.31 17.48
CA ALA A 576 -0.61 15.16 18.93
C ALA A 576 -1.81 15.73 19.70
N HIS A 577 -2.30 16.92 19.34
CA HIS A 577 -3.48 17.52 19.98
C HIS A 577 -4.76 16.70 19.72
N ARG A 578 -4.93 16.18 18.51
CA ARG A 578 -6.06 15.28 18.20
C ARG A 578 -6.04 14.03 19.06
N PHE A 579 -4.85 13.44 19.24
CA PHE A 579 -4.65 12.25 20.06
C PHE A 579 -4.98 12.53 21.54
N ASP A 580 -4.52 13.65 22.10
CA ASP A 580 -4.85 14.07 23.47
C ASP A 580 -6.36 14.24 23.66
N VAL A 581 -7.04 14.97 22.76
CA VAL A 581 -8.49 15.16 22.81
C VAL A 581 -9.24 13.84 22.70
N LEU A 582 -8.83 12.94 21.80
CA LEU A 582 -9.44 11.61 21.67
C LEU A 582 -9.28 10.76 22.95
N ASN A 583 -8.14 10.82 23.61
CA ASN A 583 -7.92 10.11 24.87
C ASN A 583 -8.82 10.67 26.00
N ARG A 584 -8.99 11.98 26.07
CA ARG A 584 -9.91 12.60 27.04
C ARG A 584 -11.36 12.20 26.78
N ILE A 585 -11.79 12.21 25.53
CA ILE A 585 -13.13 11.74 25.14
C ILE A 585 -13.32 10.28 25.53
N LYS A 586 -12.33 9.43 25.23
CA LYS A 586 -12.38 8.01 25.55
C LYS A 586 -12.47 7.78 27.06
N ALA A 587 -11.69 8.47 27.87
CA ALA A 587 -11.74 8.38 29.32
C ALA A 587 -13.14 8.74 29.88
N LYS A 588 -13.79 9.77 29.32
CA LYS A 588 -15.17 10.16 29.66
C LYS A 588 -16.19 9.08 29.29
N LEU A 589 -16.08 8.53 28.07
CA LEU A 589 -16.97 7.46 27.61
C LEU A 589 -16.82 6.19 28.45
N ASP A 590 -15.59 5.80 28.80
CA ASP A 590 -15.29 4.63 29.62
C ASP A 590 -15.80 4.83 31.08
N ALA A 591 -15.77 6.08 31.59
CA ALA A 591 -16.35 6.45 32.88
C ALA A 591 -17.87 6.66 32.86
N HIS A 592 -18.53 6.51 31.69
CA HIS A 592 -19.95 6.80 31.48
C HIS A 592 -20.36 8.23 31.82
N GLU A 593 -19.41 9.18 31.77
CA GLU A 593 -19.68 10.60 31.99
C GLU A 593 -20.33 11.28 30.77
N PRO A 594 -21.22 12.24 30.98
CA PRO A 594 -21.83 12.98 29.89
C PRO A 594 -20.76 13.72 29.06
N VAL A 595 -20.82 13.55 27.71
CA VAL A 595 -19.87 14.18 26.82
C VAL A 595 -20.48 14.44 25.44
N ILE A 596 -20.14 15.59 24.84
CA ILE A 596 -20.46 15.92 23.46
C ILE A 596 -19.14 16.07 22.67
N CYS A 597 -19.07 15.46 21.51
CA CYS A 597 -17.99 15.68 20.54
C CYS A 597 -18.55 16.20 19.23
N VAL A 598 -18.02 17.32 18.73
CA VAL A 598 -18.33 17.86 17.40
C VAL A 598 -17.12 17.66 16.50
N SER A 599 -17.29 16.97 15.39
CA SER A 599 -16.19 16.60 14.50
C SER A 599 -16.55 16.77 13.02
N THR A 600 -15.55 16.76 12.17
CA THR A 600 -15.70 16.45 10.75
C THR A 600 -15.62 14.93 10.53
N GLN A 601 -15.61 14.47 9.27
CA GLN A 601 -15.47 13.04 8.90
C GLN A 601 -14.22 12.35 9.50
N LEU A 602 -13.32 13.10 10.09
CA LEU A 602 -12.10 12.59 10.74
C LEU A 602 -12.38 11.45 11.73
N ILE A 603 -13.55 11.44 12.36
CA ILE A 603 -13.93 10.47 13.39
C ILE A 603 -14.69 9.26 12.83
N GLU A 604 -15.11 9.30 11.56
CA GLU A 604 -15.90 8.23 10.93
C GLU A 604 -15.08 6.94 10.78
N ALA A 605 -13.78 7.08 10.53
CA ALA A 605 -12.89 5.95 10.39
C ALA A 605 -11.69 6.05 11.33
N GLY A 606 -11.18 4.91 11.77
CA GLY A 606 -9.92 4.83 12.50
C GLY A 606 -9.92 5.19 13.97
N VAL A 607 -11.08 5.43 14.57
CA VAL A 607 -11.14 5.76 15.99
C VAL A 607 -12.02 4.75 16.72
N ASN A 608 -11.48 4.12 17.78
CA ASN A 608 -12.25 3.19 18.62
C ASN A 608 -12.92 3.93 19.76
N ILE A 609 -14.11 4.51 19.46
CA ILE A 609 -14.96 5.22 20.41
C ILE A 609 -16.41 4.76 20.25
N ASP A 610 -17.16 4.81 21.33
CA ASP A 610 -18.55 4.32 21.41
C ASP A 610 -19.47 5.35 22.08
N PHE A 611 -20.18 6.11 21.26
CA PHE A 611 -21.16 7.08 21.72
C PHE A 611 -22.56 6.47 21.87
N GLY A 612 -23.38 7.06 22.74
CA GLY A 612 -24.78 6.66 22.90
C GLY A 612 -25.68 7.13 21.77
N ALA A 613 -25.31 8.22 21.11
CA ALA A 613 -26.05 8.82 20.00
C ALA A 613 -25.13 9.49 18.99
N VAL A 614 -25.56 9.56 17.73
CA VAL A 614 -24.86 10.23 16.64
C VAL A 614 -25.82 11.16 15.91
N ILE A 615 -25.39 12.39 15.62
CA ILE A 615 -26.06 13.32 14.72
C ILE A 615 -25.12 13.49 13.50
N ARG A 616 -25.59 13.12 12.31
CA ARG A 616 -24.80 13.17 11.09
C ARG A 616 -25.40 14.15 10.09
N ALA A 617 -24.63 15.12 9.64
CA ALA A 617 -25.00 15.94 8.49
C ALA A 617 -25.11 15.05 7.23
N LEU A 618 -26.13 15.27 6.41
CA LEU A 618 -26.41 14.49 5.22
C LEU A 618 -25.20 14.40 4.29
N ALA A 619 -24.79 13.17 3.96
CA ALA A 619 -23.62 12.84 3.13
C ALA A 619 -23.88 11.53 2.36
N GLY A 620 -22.88 10.89 1.79
CA GLY A 620 -22.99 9.57 1.17
C GLY A 620 -23.44 8.49 2.16
N LEU A 621 -24.08 7.42 1.68
CA LEU A 621 -24.54 6.30 2.53
C LEU A 621 -23.40 5.63 3.27
N ASP A 622 -22.23 5.50 2.63
CA ASP A 622 -21.01 4.98 3.22
C ASP A 622 -20.57 5.79 4.46
N SER A 623 -20.63 7.10 4.36
CA SER A 623 -20.28 8.03 5.44
C SER A 623 -21.30 7.96 6.59
N ILE A 624 -22.59 7.83 6.26
CA ILE A 624 -23.67 7.64 7.27
C ILE A 624 -23.45 6.29 7.99
N ALA A 625 -23.16 5.22 7.27
CA ALA A 625 -22.88 3.90 7.82
C ALA A 625 -21.66 3.89 8.76
N GLN A 626 -20.57 4.54 8.35
CA GLN A 626 -19.36 4.68 9.18
C GLN A 626 -19.64 5.48 10.45
N SER A 627 -20.43 6.55 10.34
CA SER A 627 -20.88 7.36 11.49
C SER A 627 -21.75 6.53 12.43
N ALA A 628 -22.69 5.77 11.90
CA ALA A 628 -23.55 4.86 12.67
C ALA A 628 -22.71 3.80 13.41
N GLY A 629 -21.61 3.34 12.80
CA GLY A 629 -20.63 2.47 13.43
C GLY A 629 -19.88 3.04 14.64
N ARG A 630 -20.07 4.34 14.97
CA ARG A 630 -19.57 5.00 16.18
C ARG A 630 -20.63 5.08 17.28
N CYS A 631 -21.84 4.61 17.01
CA CYS A 631 -22.98 4.59 17.91
C CYS A 631 -23.23 3.17 18.41
N ASN A 632 -23.25 2.98 19.74
CA ASN A 632 -23.40 1.64 20.35
C ASN A 632 -22.49 0.58 19.73
N ARG A 633 -21.23 0.98 19.50
CA ARG A 633 -20.24 0.19 18.73
C ARG A 633 -20.02 -1.21 19.27
N HIS A 634 -19.99 -1.36 20.59
CA HIS A 634 -19.71 -2.62 21.26
C HIS A 634 -20.99 -3.40 21.62
N GLY A 635 -22.17 -2.84 21.36
CA GLY A 635 -23.45 -3.48 21.69
C GLY A 635 -23.69 -3.63 23.20
N LEU A 636 -23.02 -2.84 24.03
CA LEU A 636 -23.11 -2.95 25.50
C LEU A 636 -24.32 -2.22 26.10
N ARG A 637 -25.08 -1.46 25.29
CA ARG A 637 -26.23 -0.72 25.76
C ARG A 637 -27.50 -1.56 25.67
N ASN A 638 -28.37 -1.40 26.65
CA ASN A 638 -29.65 -2.15 26.74
C ASN A 638 -30.67 -1.77 25.66
N SER A 639 -30.45 -0.69 24.92
CA SER A 639 -31.30 -0.25 23.81
C SER A 639 -30.45 0.14 22.61
N PRO A 640 -30.95 0.02 21.37
CA PRO A 640 -30.26 0.49 20.19
C PRO A 640 -29.80 1.95 20.33
N GLY A 641 -28.63 2.24 19.78
CA GLY A 641 -28.15 3.61 19.65
C GLY A 641 -29.03 4.38 18.67
N SER A 642 -29.06 5.70 18.78
CA SER A 642 -29.86 6.55 17.88
C SER A 642 -28.95 7.36 16.97
N VAL A 643 -29.20 7.27 15.66
CA VAL A 643 -28.48 8.03 14.63
C VAL A 643 -29.47 8.95 13.92
N TRP A 644 -29.26 10.27 13.96
CA TRP A 644 -30.10 11.23 13.28
C TRP A 644 -29.40 11.84 12.09
N ILE A 645 -30.03 11.76 10.92
CA ILE A 645 -29.56 12.38 9.67
C ILE A 645 -30.19 13.77 9.59
N VAL A 646 -29.39 14.81 9.56
CA VAL A 646 -29.82 16.20 9.46
C VAL A 646 -29.25 16.87 8.21
N ASN A 647 -29.95 17.84 7.63
CA ASN A 647 -29.49 18.64 6.51
C ASN A 647 -29.23 20.09 6.95
N PRO A 648 -27.99 20.47 7.32
CA PRO A 648 -27.67 21.83 7.75
C PRO A 648 -27.93 22.83 6.63
N ALA A 649 -28.69 23.93 6.95
CA ALA A 649 -29.08 24.95 5.97
C ALA A 649 -27.88 25.80 5.50
N GLU A 650 -26.92 26.03 6.40
CA GLU A 650 -25.82 26.98 6.22
C GLU A 650 -24.53 26.27 5.71
N GLU A 651 -24.55 24.94 5.48
CA GLU A 651 -23.37 24.19 5.10
C GLU A 651 -23.10 24.28 3.59
N ASN A 652 -22.03 24.98 3.22
CA ASN A 652 -21.58 25.07 1.82
C ASN A 652 -20.68 23.89 1.45
N LEU A 653 -21.12 23.03 0.53
CA LEU A 653 -20.39 21.87 0.01
C LEU A 653 -19.77 22.10 -1.38
N ASP A 654 -19.81 23.27 -1.97
CA ASP A 654 -19.24 23.53 -3.29
C ASP A 654 -17.75 23.18 -3.41
N PRO A 655 -16.91 23.42 -2.37
CA PRO A 655 -15.53 23.01 -2.39
C PRO A 655 -15.32 21.48 -2.23
N LEU A 656 -16.37 20.76 -1.79
CA LEU A 656 -16.33 19.32 -1.46
C LEU A 656 -17.21 18.53 -2.45
N ARG A 657 -16.84 18.55 -3.71
CA ARG A 657 -17.65 18.05 -4.83
C ARG A 657 -18.13 16.60 -4.62
N ASP A 658 -17.27 15.71 -4.15
CA ASP A 658 -17.63 14.30 -3.98
C ASP A 658 -18.66 14.10 -2.86
N ILE A 659 -18.55 14.87 -1.76
CA ILE A 659 -19.52 14.86 -0.67
C ILE A 659 -20.85 15.45 -1.14
N LYS A 660 -20.81 16.52 -1.95
CA LYS A 660 -21.99 17.14 -2.54
C LYS A 660 -22.77 16.16 -3.39
N ILE A 661 -22.06 15.45 -4.31
CA ILE A 661 -22.67 14.41 -5.17
C ILE A 661 -23.25 13.28 -4.32
N GLY A 662 -22.50 12.79 -3.32
CA GLY A 662 -22.97 11.76 -2.40
C GLY A 662 -24.24 12.18 -1.66
N ARG A 663 -24.28 13.42 -1.14
CA ARG A 663 -25.46 14.01 -0.49
C ARG A 663 -26.68 14.02 -1.42
N GLU A 664 -26.54 14.51 -2.66
CA GLU A 664 -27.62 14.58 -3.63
C GLU A 664 -28.19 13.20 -3.97
N LYS A 665 -27.31 12.20 -4.16
CA LYS A 665 -27.73 10.82 -4.41
C LYS A 665 -28.48 10.20 -3.23
N VAL A 666 -27.97 10.39 -2.02
CA VAL A 666 -28.64 9.90 -0.79
C VAL A 666 -29.98 10.60 -0.58
N GLN A 667 -30.06 11.89 -0.86
CA GLN A 667 -31.34 12.59 -0.79
C GLN A 667 -32.39 11.93 -1.68
N THR A 668 -32.07 11.63 -2.93
CA THR A 668 -32.96 10.93 -3.87
C THR A 668 -33.37 9.53 -3.33
N VAL A 669 -32.42 8.78 -2.77
CA VAL A 669 -32.69 7.45 -2.20
C VAL A 669 -33.65 7.54 -1.01
N LEU A 670 -33.41 8.49 -0.08
CA LEU A 670 -34.25 8.67 1.10
C LEU A 670 -35.66 9.19 0.74
N ASP A 671 -35.77 10.08 -0.25
CA ASP A 671 -37.06 10.59 -0.73
C ASP A 671 -37.89 9.43 -1.34
N ASN A 672 -37.28 8.64 -2.22
CA ASN A 672 -37.94 7.45 -2.79
C ASN A 672 -38.33 6.39 -1.73
N TYR A 673 -37.49 6.20 -0.70
CA TYR A 673 -37.81 5.28 0.41
C TYR A 673 -39.02 5.75 1.22
N ASN A 674 -39.12 7.06 1.51
CA ASN A 674 -40.24 7.63 2.22
C ASN A 674 -41.56 7.55 1.43
N ASP A 675 -41.48 7.68 0.09
CA ASP A 675 -42.65 7.62 -0.80
C ASP A 675 -43.13 6.17 -1.03
N ASN A 676 -42.25 5.19 -1.00
CA ASN A 676 -42.59 3.79 -1.21
C ASN A 676 -41.65 2.84 -0.41
N PRO A 677 -41.88 2.68 0.91
CA PRO A 677 -41.02 1.85 1.76
C PRO A 677 -40.97 0.36 1.32
N ASP A 678 -42.03 -0.18 0.75
CA ASP A 678 -42.10 -1.58 0.36
C ASP A 678 -41.30 -1.91 -0.92
N ALA A 679 -41.15 -0.95 -1.83
CA ALA A 679 -40.34 -1.10 -3.04
C ALA A 679 -38.87 -1.32 -2.73
N TYR A 680 -38.40 -0.82 -1.61
CA TYR A 680 -37.01 -0.91 -1.16
C TYR A 680 -36.73 -2.11 -0.23
N GLU A 681 -37.75 -2.93 0.11
CA GLU A 681 -37.52 -4.14 0.91
C GLU A 681 -36.62 -5.16 0.20
N ARG A 682 -36.65 -5.21 -1.13
CA ARG A 682 -35.79 -6.09 -1.93
C ARG A 682 -34.37 -5.55 -2.16
N ASP A 683 -34.20 -4.22 -2.18
CA ASP A 683 -32.91 -3.56 -2.40
C ASP A 683 -32.28 -2.99 -1.10
N ARG A 684 -32.67 -3.51 0.05
CA ARG A 684 -32.26 -3.06 1.40
C ARG A 684 -30.77 -3.12 1.71
N ILE A 685 -29.93 -3.57 0.79
CA ILE A 685 -28.47 -3.70 1.02
C ILE A 685 -27.79 -2.35 1.29
N GLY A 686 -28.31 -1.25 0.75
CA GLY A 686 -27.74 0.08 0.94
C GLY A 686 -28.24 0.87 2.18
N LEU A 687 -29.43 0.53 2.73
CA LEU A 687 -30.03 1.22 3.87
C LEU A 687 -30.01 0.42 5.18
N ARG A 688 -29.46 -0.79 5.18
CA ARG A 688 -29.24 -1.59 6.40
C ARG A 688 -27.98 -1.09 7.13
N LEU A 689 -28.13 0.08 7.77
CA LEU A 689 -27.12 0.68 8.62
C LEU A 689 -27.14 0.05 10.02
#